data_19e5595d27206112b529182d1a9f0521
#
_entry.id   19e5595d27206112b529182d1a9f0521
#
_cell.length_a   1.000
_cell.length_b   1.000
_cell.length_c   1.000
_cell.angle_alpha   90.00
_cell.angle_beta   90.00
_cell.angle_gamma   90.00
#
_symmetry.space_group_name_H-M   'P 1'
#
loop_
_entity.id
_entity.type
_entity.pdbx_description
1 polymer ?
#
loop_
_entity_poly.entity_id
_entity_poly.type
_entity_poly.pdbx_seq_one_letter_code
_entity_poly.pdbx_strand_id
1 'polypeptide(L)'
;MEPESAARLIQGAMVSAEAIDNNSHHPFIGREDELRELETQFNDFNRRPVKALYVSGNVGCGRRTVVRQFYSQHFSHVGVFFPEIFLNEFAGKEELYRSVVTQLRPSMRVSELRTAVDAFQILDAAGQDREIARMFSSLQSSREAALLIDGGGLLNDSGKMESDIDAIVSRLETHPHPSVAFISRRMTPRKLRRSEGDIAYLSVDSLSRDASIRLIKSLIRARQIQATEDQVAKLFEISEGHPYNIYRMIDDVKERGISAFLASPADYLEWRHRQSSEYVERIALTEIDIQILYLLTQLPELDFETIVSSLGIDPAEASLALHHLSYLHMIEGETDLFRIAPAIRVAVERDRRVRLPNERRSEVISLVARSLVLRIEDGAAPVGLLDTAIISAVDAGATLPAFATALLLPSHKVWLAKRHYDQRHWTDCIRLAADALDSQQRLSNAGFIAACRYLCLAGARVANEDAFKRGINLLKPRASDDWAKSNVEFLQGFNLRLKGRLPEAEKHFRASYELSPGNISAGRELSSICLSRGNVDDAERFAREAYNHASGNPYVTDILVSVLCHKRGKSSLNDTEIADMLDRLRHVDSQGGHSFYLTRAAELQYLWGDNKEALSLVEEAIRKTPNIFEPHRIRAQALIRAARMHEAQSEIDLMKDMVLGNSGPDRRTNHRAYLVTLAKYLAETNRFQDAKDIYNTNGLFSPEERTQGISEIERIEGFAARPRH
;
A
#
# COMPACT_ATOMS: atom_id res chain seq x y z
N MET A 1 18.14 -39.62 -11.72
CA MET A 1 18.19 -38.88 -13.00
C MET A 1 19.61 -38.38 -13.17
N GLU A 2 20.21 -38.60 -14.35
CA GLU A 2 21.58 -38.15 -14.58
C GLU A 2 21.65 -36.64 -14.70
N PRO A 3 22.76 -36.01 -14.27
CA PRO A 3 22.94 -34.55 -14.27
C PRO A 3 22.72 -33.88 -15.64
N GLU A 4 22.97 -34.58 -16.72
CA GLU A 4 22.73 -34.10 -18.09
C GLU A 4 21.24 -33.93 -18.44
N SER A 5 20.35 -34.69 -17.83
CA SER A 5 18.91 -34.57 -18.06
C SER A 5 18.32 -33.32 -17.38
N ALA A 6 18.82 -32.97 -16.19
CA ALA A 6 18.45 -31.74 -15.47
C ALA A 6 19.01 -30.50 -16.21
N ALA A 7 20.24 -30.56 -16.69
CA ALA A 7 20.83 -29.47 -17.48
C ALA A 7 20.09 -29.23 -18.82
N ARG A 8 19.57 -30.25 -19.46
CA ARG A 8 18.73 -30.11 -20.69
C ARG A 8 17.36 -29.55 -20.41
N LEU A 9 16.75 -29.86 -19.22
CA LEU A 9 15.48 -29.26 -18.78
C LEU A 9 15.66 -27.77 -18.39
N ILE A 10 16.76 -27.47 -17.75
CA ILE A 10 17.12 -26.06 -17.41
C ILE A 10 17.41 -25.27 -18.69
N GLN A 11 18.12 -25.86 -19.65
CA GLN A 11 18.38 -25.26 -20.96
C GLN A 11 17.10 -25.11 -21.79
N GLY A 12 16.15 -26.04 -21.66
CA GLY A 12 14.81 -25.94 -22.25
C GLY A 12 13.96 -24.84 -21.60
N ALA A 13 14.06 -24.64 -20.28
CA ALA A 13 13.41 -23.54 -19.56
C ALA A 13 14.07 -22.19 -19.88
N MET A 14 15.40 -22.13 -20.01
CA MET A 14 16.11 -20.93 -20.43
C MET A 14 15.77 -20.55 -21.89
N VAL A 15 15.64 -21.52 -22.80
CA VAL A 15 15.19 -21.29 -24.18
C VAL A 15 13.74 -20.81 -24.22
N SER A 16 12.88 -21.22 -23.25
CA SER A 16 11.51 -20.67 -23.16
C SER A 16 11.48 -19.29 -22.54
N ALA A 17 12.38 -18.94 -21.60
CA ALA A 17 12.53 -17.59 -21.10
C ALA A 17 13.11 -16.63 -22.15
N GLU A 18 14.12 -17.06 -22.93
CA GLU A 18 14.60 -16.32 -24.10
C GLU A 18 13.55 -16.26 -25.22
N ALA A 19 12.70 -17.27 -25.37
CA ALA A 19 11.60 -17.26 -26.35
C ALA A 19 10.46 -16.31 -25.90
N ILE A 20 10.26 -16.09 -24.63
CA ILE A 20 9.32 -15.08 -24.12
C ILE A 20 9.86 -13.67 -24.40
N ASP A 21 11.17 -13.44 -24.29
CA ASP A 21 11.78 -12.13 -24.56
C ASP A 21 11.96 -11.88 -26.07
N ASN A 22 12.25 -12.90 -26.88
CA ASN A 22 12.44 -12.76 -28.30
C ASN A 22 11.15 -12.78 -29.17
N ASN A 23 9.97 -13.13 -28.58
CA ASN A 23 8.70 -13.12 -29.30
C ASN A 23 7.81 -11.94 -28.98
N SER A 24 8.18 -11.11 -28.02
CA SER A 24 7.45 -9.90 -27.67
C SER A 24 8.03 -8.66 -28.34
N HIS A 25 8.00 -8.60 -29.68
CA HIS A 25 8.03 -7.30 -30.36
C HIS A 25 6.74 -6.53 -30.01
N HIS A 26 6.68 -6.06 -28.77
CA HIS A 26 5.63 -5.12 -28.38
C HIS A 26 5.90 -3.80 -29.09
N PRO A 27 5.06 -3.37 -30.02
CA PRO A 27 5.32 -2.17 -30.77
C PRO A 27 5.32 -0.96 -29.81
N PHE A 28 6.39 -0.18 -29.85
CA PHE A 28 6.42 1.10 -29.16
C PHE A 28 5.53 2.08 -29.93
N ILE A 29 4.38 2.45 -29.33
CA ILE A 29 3.37 3.26 -30.00
C ILE A 29 2.90 4.39 -29.05
N GLY A 30 2.86 5.62 -29.59
CA GLY A 30 2.08 6.72 -29.01
C GLY A 30 2.70 7.38 -27.80
N ARG A 31 4.01 7.49 -27.77
CA ARG A 31 4.78 8.17 -26.73
C ARG A 31 5.69 9.26 -27.33
N GLU A 32 5.34 9.72 -28.51
CA GLU A 32 6.11 10.72 -29.25
C GLU A 32 6.19 12.06 -28.51
N ASP A 33 5.15 12.44 -27.78
CA ASP A 33 5.10 13.68 -26.99
C ASP A 33 5.97 13.58 -25.73
N GLU A 34 5.91 12.46 -25.02
CA GLU A 34 6.75 12.19 -23.86
C GLU A 34 8.24 12.17 -24.22
N LEU A 35 8.58 11.52 -25.33
CA LEU A 35 9.97 11.51 -25.82
C LEU A 35 10.44 12.93 -26.18
N ARG A 36 9.59 13.72 -26.85
CA ARG A 36 9.88 15.10 -27.21
C ARG A 36 10.00 16.01 -25.99
N GLU A 37 9.20 15.79 -24.95
CA GLU A 37 9.29 16.50 -23.67
C GLU A 37 10.65 16.25 -23.00
N LEU A 38 11.12 14.99 -22.96
CA LEU A 38 12.46 14.66 -22.47
C LEU A 38 13.55 15.31 -23.32
N GLU A 39 13.47 15.17 -24.65
CA GLU A 39 14.44 15.75 -25.58
C GLU A 39 14.55 17.27 -25.42
N THR A 40 13.43 17.95 -25.23
CA THR A 40 13.42 19.41 -24.96
C THR A 40 14.17 19.74 -23.68
N GLN A 41 14.00 18.94 -22.61
CA GLN A 41 14.70 19.16 -21.35
C GLN A 41 16.21 18.91 -21.46
N PHE A 42 16.65 17.96 -22.30
CA PHE A 42 18.07 17.69 -22.54
C PHE A 42 18.75 18.75 -23.42
N ASN A 43 18.00 19.33 -24.35
CA ASN A 43 18.51 20.31 -25.30
C ASN A 43 18.37 21.79 -24.83
N ASP A 44 17.83 21.99 -23.62
CA ASP A 44 17.69 23.33 -23.05
C ASP A 44 19.04 23.86 -22.55
N PHE A 45 19.67 24.76 -23.33
CA PHE A 45 20.95 25.39 -23.00
C PHE A 45 20.89 26.30 -21.74
N ASN A 46 19.71 26.73 -21.32
CA ASN A 46 19.54 27.54 -20.11
C ASN A 46 19.43 26.68 -18.83
N ARG A 47 19.39 25.36 -18.99
CA ARG A 47 19.29 24.40 -17.89
C ARG A 47 20.67 23.83 -17.52
N ARG A 48 20.84 23.42 -16.24
CA ARG A 48 21.97 22.60 -15.86
C ARG A 48 21.94 21.28 -16.62
N PRO A 49 23.10 20.70 -16.98
CA PRO A 49 23.14 19.40 -17.64
C PRO A 49 22.40 18.35 -16.82
N VAL A 50 21.55 17.56 -17.48
CA VAL A 50 20.76 16.51 -16.84
C VAL A 50 21.66 15.36 -16.40
N LYS A 51 21.59 14.99 -15.13
CA LYS A 51 22.36 13.90 -14.51
C LYS A 51 21.55 12.64 -14.30
N ALA A 52 20.22 12.77 -14.15
CA ALA A 52 19.30 11.67 -13.95
C ALA A 52 17.93 11.99 -14.55
N LEU A 53 17.17 10.93 -14.85
CA LEU A 53 15.76 11.03 -15.23
C LEU A 53 14.89 10.67 -14.01
N TYR A 54 13.74 11.32 -13.89
CA TYR A 54 12.68 10.93 -12.95
C TYR A 54 11.38 10.74 -13.72
N VAL A 55 10.95 9.50 -13.85
CA VAL A 55 9.77 9.12 -14.63
C VAL A 55 8.69 8.59 -13.70
N SER A 56 7.59 9.36 -13.62
CA SER A 56 6.44 9.04 -12.76
C SER A 56 5.23 8.61 -13.58
N GLY A 57 4.27 7.97 -12.93
CA GLY A 57 3.00 7.57 -13.53
C GLY A 57 2.42 6.32 -12.91
N ASN A 58 1.22 5.92 -13.35
CA ASN A 58 0.56 4.73 -12.86
C ASN A 58 1.30 3.45 -13.28
N VAL A 59 1.10 2.37 -12.51
CA VAL A 59 1.65 1.06 -12.85
C VAL A 59 1.02 0.58 -14.16
N GLY A 60 1.83 0.01 -15.07
CA GLY A 60 1.34 -0.48 -16.36
C GLY A 60 1.25 0.58 -17.46
N CYS A 61 1.53 1.86 -17.20
CA CYS A 61 1.55 2.92 -18.23
C CYS A 61 2.80 2.89 -19.15
N GLY A 62 3.76 1.99 -18.91
CA GLY A 62 4.94 1.86 -19.78
C GLY A 62 6.10 2.79 -19.43
N ARG A 63 6.26 3.21 -18.17
CA ARG A 63 7.36 4.08 -17.71
C ARG A 63 8.75 3.56 -18.10
N ARG A 64 9.03 2.28 -17.81
CA ARG A 64 10.31 1.63 -18.18
C ARG A 64 10.53 1.61 -19.67
N THR A 65 9.49 1.30 -20.44
CA THR A 65 9.52 1.24 -21.90
C THR A 65 9.85 2.62 -22.50
N VAL A 66 9.27 3.70 -21.97
CA VAL A 66 9.58 5.07 -22.41
C VAL A 66 11.04 5.40 -22.14
N VAL A 67 11.57 5.07 -20.95
CA VAL A 67 12.99 5.31 -20.63
C VAL A 67 13.91 4.55 -21.58
N ARG A 68 13.70 3.24 -21.73
CA ARG A 68 14.52 2.39 -22.65
C ARG A 68 14.48 2.94 -24.07
N GLN A 69 13.29 3.33 -24.54
CA GLN A 69 13.14 3.90 -25.88
C GLN A 69 13.84 5.26 -26.02
N PHE A 70 13.73 6.13 -25.02
CA PHE A 70 14.43 7.41 -25.02
C PHE A 70 15.94 7.23 -25.11
N TYR A 71 16.52 6.34 -24.30
CA TYR A 71 17.95 6.05 -24.37
C TYR A 71 18.36 5.48 -25.71
N SER A 72 17.59 4.52 -26.25
CA SER A 72 17.87 3.92 -27.57
C SER A 72 17.88 4.94 -28.70
N GLN A 73 17.03 5.97 -28.64
CA GLN A 73 16.94 7.00 -29.68
C GLN A 73 17.94 8.14 -29.47
N HIS A 74 18.10 8.58 -28.24
CA HIS A 74 18.90 9.77 -27.92
C HIS A 74 20.36 9.44 -27.60
N PHE A 75 20.63 8.27 -27.03
CA PHE A 75 21.95 7.78 -26.69
C PHE A 75 22.23 6.44 -27.37
N SER A 76 22.39 6.45 -28.67
CA SER A 76 22.54 5.24 -29.50
C SER A 76 23.71 4.31 -29.14
N HIS A 77 24.64 4.79 -28.31
CA HIS A 77 25.77 4.01 -27.80
C HIS A 77 25.39 3.19 -26.55
N VAL A 78 24.23 3.46 -25.92
CA VAL A 78 23.75 2.72 -24.72
C VAL A 78 23.15 1.39 -25.16
N GLY A 79 23.50 0.32 -24.45
CA GLY A 79 22.98 -1.01 -24.70
C GLY A 79 21.48 -1.12 -24.39
N VAL A 80 20.89 -2.26 -24.78
CA VAL A 80 19.45 -2.52 -24.58
C VAL A 80 19.17 -2.99 -23.14
N PHE A 81 20.18 -3.52 -22.46
CA PHE A 81 20.06 -4.02 -21.09
C PHE A 81 20.20 -2.88 -20.07
N PHE A 82 19.21 -2.81 -19.18
CA PHE A 82 19.16 -1.84 -18.09
C PHE A 82 18.98 -2.61 -16.78
N PRO A 83 20.00 -2.70 -15.93
CA PRO A 83 19.84 -3.32 -14.62
C PRO A 83 18.76 -2.60 -13.81
N GLU A 84 17.83 -3.37 -13.24
CA GLU A 84 16.77 -2.86 -12.39
C GLU A 84 17.18 -2.97 -10.92
N ILE A 85 17.20 -1.86 -10.22
CA ILE A 85 17.57 -1.76 -8.81
C ILE A 85 16.33 -1.36 -8.03
N PHE A 86 15.87 -2.23 -7.11
CA PHE A 86 14.72 -1.95 -6.27
C PHE A 86 15.18 -1.22 -5.01
N LEU A 87 14.52 -0.11 -4.71
CA LEU A 87 14.75 0.67 -3.50
C LEU A 87 13.52 0.58 -2.61
N ASN A 88 13.66 0.01 -1.42
CA ASN A 88 12.58 -0.09 -0.45
C ASN A 88 12.18 1.29 0.10
N GLU A 89 10.96 1.38 0.67
CA GLU A 89 10.39 2.63 1.21
C GLU A 89 11.28 3.31 2.27
N PHE A 90 12.03 2.53 3.05
CA PHE A 90 12.87 3.04 4.14
C PHE A 90 14.37 2.88 3.89
N ALA A 91 14.75 2.58 2.64
CA ALA A 91 16.13 2.34 2.29
C ALA A 91 17.03 3.55 2.62
N GLY A 92 18.16 3.27 3.22
CA GLY A 92 19.24 4.23 3.43
C GLY A 92 20.35 4.07 2.39
N LYS A 93 21.42 4.89 2.51
CA LYS A 93 22.57 4.83 1.60
C LYS A 93 23.23 3.46 1.55
N GLU A 94 23.31 2.75 2.67
CA GLU A 94 23.91 1.42 2.73
C GLU A 94 23.10 0.40 1.94
N GLU A 95 21.76 0.43 2.05
CA GLU A 95 20.89 -0.46 1.28
C GLU A 95 20.99 -0.16 -0.22
N LEU A 96 20.94 1.12 -0.60
CA LEU A 96 21.15 1.53 -1.99
C LEU A 96 22.52 1.05 -2.51
N TYR A 97 23.58 1.25 -1.74
CA TYR A 97 24.92 0.78 -2.10
C TYR A 97 24.94 -0.73 -2.34
N ARG A 98 24.37 -1.51 -1.42
CA ARG A 98 24.28 -2.98 -1.55
C ARG A 98 23.52 -3.39 -2.79
N SER A 99 22.34 -2.81 -3.00
CA SER A 99 21.50 -3.12 -4.17
C SER A 99 22.24 -2.81 -5.48
N VAL A 100 22.97 -1.70 -5.54
CA VAL A 100 23.79 -1.35 -6.71
C VAL A 100 24.94 -2.35 -6.88
N VAL A 101 25.68 -2.65 -5.82
CA VAL A 101 26.82 -3.59 -5.89
C VAL A 101 26.39 -4.97 -6.33
N THR A 102 25.34 -5.52 -5.73
CA THR A 102 24.87 -6.87 -6.03
C THR A 102 24.31 -6.98 -7.44
N GLN A 103 23.66 -5.92 -7.94
CA GLN A 103 23.14 -5.88 -9.29
C GLN A 103 24.26 -5.75 -10.35
N LEU A 104 25.30 -4.96 -10.05
CA LEU A 104 26.43 -4.80 -10.96
C LEU A 104 27.41 -5.98 -10.92
N ARG A 105 27.40 -6.77 -9.87
CA ARG A 105 28.30 -7.91 -9.66
C ARG A 105 27.54 -9.12 -9.16
N PRO A 106 26.66 -9.71 -10.01
CA PRO A 106 25.78 -10.81 -9.59
C PRO A 106 26.54 -12.08 -9.16
N SER A 107 27.78 -12.26 -9.62
CA SER A 107 28.67 -13.37 -9.23
C SER A 107 29.49 -13.12 -7.97
N MET A 108 29.31 -11.97 -7.29
CA MET A 108 29.99 -11.63 -6.06
C MET A 108 29.65 -12.62 -4.95
N ARG A 109 30.66 -13.03 -4.18
CA ARG A 109 30.45 -13.86 -2.99
C ARG A 109 30.04 -13.00 -1.79
N VAL A 110 29.36 -13.62 -0.82
CA VAL A 110 28.90 -12.94 0.42
C VAL A 110 30.08 -12.33 1.20
N SER A 111 31.23 -13.00 1.23
CA SER A 111 32.45 -12.48 1.90
C SER A 111 32.98 -11.21 1.23
N GLU A 112 32.89 -11.14 -0.09
CA GLU A 112 33.29 -9.94 -0.85
C GLU A 112 32.31 -8.81 -0.64
N LEU A 113 30.99 -9.10 -0.64
CA LEU A 113 29.96 -8.13 -0.31
C LEU A 113 30.18 -7.58 1.09
N ARG A 114 30.43 -8.42 2.09
CA ARG A 114 30.69 -8.00 3.45
C ARG A 114 31.89 -7.06 3.51
N THR A 115 33.01 -7.41 2.86
CA THR A 115 34.19 -6.55 2.81
C THR A 115 33.87 -5.20 2.17
N ALA A 116 33.08 -5.18 1.10
CA ALA A 116 32.68 -3.97 0.42
C ALA A 116 31.76 -3.10 1.31
N VAL A 117 30.83 -3.71 2.03
CA VAL A 117 29.93 -3.02 2.97
C VAL A 117 30.69 -2.46 4.16
N ASP A 118 31.61 -3.25 4.76
CA ASP A 118 32.47 -2.79 5.87
C ASP A 118 33.31 -1.58 5.43
N ALA A 119 33.88 -1.62 4.23
CA ALA A 119 34.64 -0.49 3.68
C ALA A 119 33.73 0.74 3.43
N PHE A 120 32.49 0.54 2.97
CA PHE A 120 31.52 1.63 2.76
C PHE A 120 31.08 2.28 4.07
N GLN A 121 30.88 1.50 5.13
CA GLN A 121 30.47 2.01 6.46
C GLN A 121 31.51 2.89 7.13
N ILE A 122 32.80 2.71 6.82
CA ILE A 122 33.89 3.53 7.36
C ILE A 122 33.93 4.91 6.72
N LEU A 123 33.34 5.09 5.53
CA LEU A 123 33.31 6.37 4.84
C LEU A 123 32.42 7.38 5.58
N ASP A 124 32.80 8.64 5.53
CA ASP A 124 31.92 9.73 5.93
C ASP A 124 30.75 9.86 4.95
N ALA A 125 29.70 10.61 5.31
CA ALA A 125 28.50 10.76 4.50
C ALA A 125 28.80 11.23 3.06
N ALA A 126 29.76 12.15 2.89
CA ALA A 126 30.15 12.64 1.57
C ALA A 126 30.97 11.59 0.78
N GLY A 127 31.74 10.75 1.47
CA GLY A 127 32.43 9.60 0.90
C GLY A 127 31.46 8.53 0.41
N GLN A 128 30.44 8.25 1.19
CA GLN A 128 29.37 7.31 0.82
C GLN A 128 28.63 7.79 -0.45
N ASP A 129 28.28 9.07 -0.52
CA ASP A 129 27.65 9.65 -1.72
C ASP A 129 28.54 9.52 -2.96
N ARG A 130 29.85 9.82 -2.80
CA ARG A 130 30.81 9.69 -3.91
C ARG A 130 30.97 8.23 -4.36
N GLU A 131 30.98 7.28 -3.43
CA GLU A 131 31.14 5.87 -3.78
C GLU A 131 29.93 5.34 -4.55
N ILE A 132 28.70 5.68 -4.12
CA ILE A 132 27.48 5.31 -4.86
C ILE A 132 27.47 5.96 -6.25
N ALA A 133 27.78 7.27 -6.34
CA ALA A 133 27.84 7.97 -7.61
C ALA A 133 28.90 7.36 -8.54
N ARG A 134 30.07 6.98 -8.02
CA ARG A 134 31.13 6.28 -8.78
C ARG A 134 30.65 4.95 -9.35
N MET A 135 29.85 4.21 -8.61
CA MET A 135 29.29 2.95 -9.10
C MET A 135 28.32 3.18 -10.24
N PHE A 136 27.45 4.18 -10.17
CA PHE A 136 26.59 4.55 -11.29
C PHE A 136 27.40 5.03 -12.50
N SER A 137 28.48 5.78 -12.28
CA SER A 137 29.38 6.21 -13.37
C SER A 137 30.09 5.02 -14.04
N SER A 138 30.30 3.92 -13.32
CA SER A 138 30.88 2.71 -13.93
C SER A 138 29.95 2.08 -14.98
N LEU A 139 28.63 2.24 -14.85
CA LEU A 139 27.66 1.84 -15.88
C LEU A 139 27.84 2.62 -17.18
N GLN A 140 28.14 3.92 -17.10
CA GLN A 140 28.39 4.72 -18.29
C GLN A 140 29.61 4.18 -19.08
N SER A 141 30.64 3.73 -18.37
CA SER A 141 31.82 3.11 -19.00
C SER A 141 31.46 1.79 -19.71
N SER A 142 30.46 1.05 -19.18
CA SER A 142 29.92 -0.18 -19.79
C SER A 142 28.85 0.12 -20.86
N ARG A 143 28.54 1.38 -21.12
CA ARG A 143 27.45 1.81 -22.02
C ARG A 143 26.07 1.35 -21.55
N GLU A 144 25.85 1.41 -20.26
CA GLU A 144 24.62 0.99 -19.58
C GLU A 144 24.05 2.15 -18.73
N ALA A 145 22.77 2.04 -18.39
CA ALA A 145 22.11 2.90 -17.42
C ALA A 145 21.19 2.04 -16.52
N ALA A 146 21.11 2.38 -15.25
CA ALA A 146 20.25 1.64 -14.31
C ALA A 146 18.82 2.23 -14.26
N LEU A 147 17.84 1.36 -14.09
CA LEU A 147 16.49 1.73 -13.69
C LEU A 147 16.36 1.54 -12.18
N LEU A 148 16.26 2.63 -11.42
CA LEU A 148 16.03 2.57 -10.00
C LEU A 148 14.54 2.64 -9.72
N ILE A 149 13.98 1.50 -9.27
CA ILE A 149 12.55 1.32 -9.05
C ILE A 149 12.21 1.75 -7.62
N ASP A 150 11.40 2.79 -7.52
CA ASP A 150 11.00 3.40 -6.25
C ASP A 150 9.93 2.60 -5.51
N GLY A 151 10.27 2.09 -4.34
CA GLY A 151 9.33 1.49 -3.39
C GLY A 151 8.59 2.52 -2.52
N GLY A 152 8.90 3.82 -2.67
CA GLY A 152 8.25 4.91 -1.92
C GLY A 152 9.22 5.85 -1.19
N GLY A 153 10.53 5.55 -1.20
CA GLY A 153 11.55 6.27 -0.44
C GLY A 153 12.31 7.37 -1.20
N LEU A 154 12.05 7.58 -2.49
CA LEU A 154 12.74 8.60 -3.28
C LEU A 154 12.30 10.03 -2.98
N LEU A 155 11.03 10.22 -2.68
CA LEU A 155 10.45 11.53 -2.40
C LEU A 155 9.96 11.59 -0.96
N ASN A 156 10.25 12.69 -0.29
CA ASN A 156 9.61 13.02 0.98
C ASN A 156 8.12 13.36 0.80
N ASP A 157 7.42 13.62 1.89
CA ASP A 157 5.97 13.89 1.86
C ASP A 157 5.61 15.21 1.16
N SER A 158 6.55 16.15 1.05
CA SER A 158 6.36 17.38 0.26
C SER A 158 6.59 17.18 -1.26
N GLY A 159 6.94 15.96 -1.69
CA GLY A 159 7.21 15.62 -3.07
C GLY A 159 8.60 16.09 -3.57
N LYS A 160 9.50 16.46 -2.66
CA LYS A 160 10.91 16.73 -2.97
C LYS A 160 11.70 15.44 -2.88
N MET A 161 12.79 15.38 -3.65
CA MET A 161 13.76 14.29 -3.53
C MET A 161 14.28 14.24 -2.09
N GLU A 162 14.43 13.03 -1.54
CA GLU A 162 15.07 12.83 -0.24
C GLU A 162 16.52 13.34 -0.29
N SER A 163 16.97 13.94 0.81
CA SER A 163 18.26 14.64 0.87
C SER A 163 19.45 13.74 0.51
N ASP A 164 19.41 12.48 0.90
CA ASP A 164 20.46 11.51 0.61
C ASP A 164 20.54 11.20 -0.89
N ILE A 165 19.38 11.04 -1.54
CA ILE A 165 19.30 10.80 -2.99
C ILE A 165 19.73 12.05 -3.77
N ASP A 166 19.27 13.22 -3.36
CA ASP A 166 19.65 14.50 -3.99
C ASP A 166 21.17 14.73 -3.90
N ALA A 167 21.79 14.42 -2.76
CA ALA A 167 23.24 14.49 -2.57
C ALA A 167 24.00 13.53 -3.51
N ILE A 168 23.50 12.32 -3.74
CA ILE A 168 24.08 11.37 -4.70
C ILE A 168 23.91 11.89 -6.13
N VAL A 169 22.70 12.31 -6.52
CA VAL A 169 22.43 12.83 -7.86
C VAL A 169 23.33 14.04 -8.19
N SER A 170 23.55 14.94 -7.24
CA SER A 170 24.42 16.09 -7.44
C SER A 170 25.86 15.72 -7.84
N ARG A 171 26.29 14.49 -7.53
CA ARG A 171 27.65 13.96 -7.83
C ARG A 171 27.72 13.08 -9.07
N LEU A 172 26.56 12.73 -9.67
CA LEU A 172 26.54 11.95 -10.91
C LEU A 172 27.18 12.75 -12.06
N GLU A 173 27.77 12.02 -12.99
CA GLU A 173 28.30 12.57 -14.23
C GLU A 173 27.18 12.74 -15.29
N THR A 174 27.37 13.68 -16.19
CA THR A 174 26.38 13.99 -17.25
C THR A 174 26.73 13.33 -18.57
N HIS A 175 27.97 12.94 -18.77
CA HIS A 175 28.48 12.39 -20.02
C HIS A 175 29.07 11.01 -19.83
N PRO A 176 28.94 10.10 -20.81
CA PRO A 176 28.29 10.33 -22.10
C PRO A 176 26.75 10.31 -22.09
N HIS A 177 26.11 9.86 -21.01
CA HIS A 177 24.65 9.81 -20.79
C HIS A 177 24.35 9.75 -19.30
N PRO A 178 23.14 10.10 -18.84
CA PRO A 178 22.73 9.85 -17.45
C PRO A 178 22.81 8.36 -17.12
N SER A 179 23.46 8.03 -15.99
CA SER A 179 23.67 6.62 -15.58
C SER A 179 22.48 6.02 -14.85
N VAL A 180 21.48 6.83 -14.46
CA VAL A 180 20.32 6.35 -13.68
C VAL A 180 19.03 7.03 -14.11
N ALA A 181 17.96 6.25 -14.19
CA ALA A 181 16.60 6.73 -14.31
C ALA A 181 15.75 6.20 -13.16
N PHE A 182 15.15 7.12 -12.41
CA PHE A 182 14.23 6.81 -11.31
C PHE A 182 12.83 6.53 -11.87
N ILE A 183 12.24 5.41 -11.48
CA ILE A 183 10.90 4.99 -11.88
C ILE A 183 10.00 5.00 -10.65
N SER A 184 9.06 5.95 -10.56
CA SER A 184 8.21 6.12 -9.38
C SER A 184 6.71 6.13 -9.74
N ARG A 185 5.86 5.85 -8.75
CA ARG A 185 4.41 6.09 -8.82
C ARG A 185 4.06 7.52 -8.42
N ARG A 186 4.93 8.17 -7.66
CA ARG A 186 4.69 9.49 -7.08
C ARG A 186 5.16 10.56 -8.05
N MET A 187 4.30 11.57 -8.27
CA MET A 187 4.64 12.74 -9.07
C MET A 187 5.28 13.82 -8.19
N THR A 188 6.30 14.48 -8.71
CA THR A 188 6.81 15.71 -8.11
C THR A 188 5.86 16.88 -8.38
N PRO A 189 5.68 17.84 -7.47
CA PRO A 189 4.90 19.05 -7.70
C PRO A 189 5.41 19.83 -8.93
N ARG A 190 4.49 20.39 -9.71
CA ARG A 190 4.83 21.14 -10.95
C ARG A 190 5.86 22.24 -10.71
N LYS A 191 5.85 22.90 -9.55
CA LYS A 191 6.81 23.95 -9.18
C LYS A 191 8.25 23.42 -9.11
N LEU A 192 8.44 22.18 -8.68
CA LEU A 192 9.77 21.56 -8.59
C LEU A 192 10.29 21.07 -9.96
N ARG A 193 9.39 20.77 -10.89
CA ARG A 193 9.77 20.34 -12.26
C ARG A 193 10.30 21.47 -13.13
N ARG A 194 9.98 22.71 -12.81
CA ARG A 194 10.40 23.91 -13.58
C ARG A 194 11.78 24.43 -13.20
N SER A 195 12.36 23.87 -12.17
CA SER A 195 13.63 24.40 -11.69
C SER A 195 14.80 23.87 -12.51
N GLU A 196 15.83 24.65 -12.54
CA GLU A 196 17.17 24.51 -13.09
C GLU A 196 17.97 23.33 -12.50
N GLY A 197 17.29 22.23 -12.14
CA GLY A 197 17.89 21.09 -11.45
C GLY A 197 18.57 20.09 -12.38
N ASP A 198 19.34 19.23 -11.78
CA ASP A 198 20.14 18.16 -12.43
C ASP A 198 19.27 16.97 -12.88
N ILE A 199 17.91 17.02 -12.70
CA ILE A 199 16.99 15.90 -12.99
C ILE A 199 15.97 16.32 -14.06
N ALA A 200 15.83 15.54 -15.13
CA ALA A 200 14.73 15.67 -16.08
C ALA A 200 13.51 14.90 -15.57
N TYR A 201 12.35 15.56 -15.53
CA TYR A 201 11.11 14.99 -15.01
C TYR A 201 10.13 14.70 -16.14
N LEU A 202 9.55 13.49 -16.11
CA LEU A 202 8.50 13.09 -17.03
C LEU A 202 7.32 12.47 -16.27
N SER A 203 6.09 12.77 -16.69
CA SER A 203 4.88 12.06 -16.26
C SER A 203 4.37 11.22 -17.41
N VAL A 204 4.18 9.92 -17.17
CA VAL A 204 3.67 8.96 -18.17
C VAL A 204 2.24 8.59 -17.78
N ASP A 205 1.29 9.12 -18.54
CA ASP A 205 -0.15 8.86 -18.35
C ASP A 205 -0.66 7.76 -19.29
N SER A 206 -1.98 7.52 -19.32
CA SER A 206 -2.61 6.66 -20.34
C SER A 206 -2.34 7.19 -21.74
N LEU A 207 -2.36 6.30 -22.73
CA LEU A 207 -2.18 6.67 -24.14
C LEU A 207 -3.34 7.55 -24.63
N SER A 208 -3.03 8.45 -25.55
CA SER A 208 -4.06 9.20 -26.27
C SER A 208 -4.98 8.26 -27.05
N ARG A 209 -6.17 8.73 -27.44
CA ARG A 209 -7.13 7.93 -28.21
C ARG A 209 -6.49 7.36 -29.48
N ASP A 210 -5.80 8.19 -30.26
CA ASP A 210 -5.20 7.75 -31.52
C ASP A 210 -4.07 6.75 -31.31
N ALA A 211 -3.23 6.94 -30.31
CA ALA A 211 -2.18 6.02 -29.93
C ALA A 211 -2.75 4.69 -29.45
N SER A 212 -3.80 4.72 -28.65
CA SER A 212 -4.48 3.51 -28.16
C SER A 212 -5.08 2.69 -29.31
N ILE A 213 -5.74 3.35 -30.24
CA ILE A 213 -6.30 2.71 -31.44
C ILE A 213 -5.19 2.10 -32.30
N ARG A 214 -4.06 2.80 -32.49
CA ARG A 214 -2.89 2.26 -33.19
C ARG A 214 -2.34 1.00 -32.49
N LEU A 215 -2.23 1.04 -31.15
CA LEU A 215 -1.77 -0.10 -30.36
C LEU A 215 -2.73 -1.29 -30.49
N ILE A 216 -4.04 -1.07 -30.31
CA ILE A 216 -5.08 -2.10 -30.46
C ILE A 216 -4.98 -2.76 -31.86
N LYS A 217 -4.94 -1.96 -32.93
CA LYS A 217 -4.81 -2.46 -34.29
C LYS A 217 -3.53 -3.27 -34.52
N SER A 218 -2.43 -2.83 -33.94
CA SER A 218 -1.15 -3.54 -34.03
C SER A 218 -1.23 -4.90 -33.33
N LEU A 219 -1.78 -4.96 -32.12
CA LEU A 219 -1.95 -6.20 -31.36
C LEU A 219 -2.94 -7.16 -32.03
N ILE A 220 -4.07 -6.66 -32.55
CA ILE A 220 -5.06 -7.44 -33.30
C ILE A 220 -4.38 -8.13 -34.51
N ARG A 221 -3.53 -7.40 -35.25
CA ARG A 221 -2.76 -7.99 -36.39
C ARG A 221 -1.79 -9.04 -35.89
N ALA A 222 -1.01 -8.73 -34.85
CA ALA A 222 -0.04 -9.67 -34.29
C ALA A 222 -0.68 -10.98 -33.76
N ARG A 223 -1.90 -10.88 -33.23
CA ARG A 223 -2.68 -12.04 -32.73
C ARG A 223 -3.55 -12.71 -33.80
N GLN A 224 -3.53 -12.21 -35.05
CA GLN A 224 -4.34 -12.70 -36.18
C GLN A 224 -5.87 -12.64 -35.88
N ILE A 225 -6.33 -11.63 -35.16
CA ILE A 225 -7.73 -11.40 -34.85
C ILE A 225 -8.35 -10.58 -35.99
N GLN A 226 -9.55 -10.97 -36.46
CA GLN A 226 -10.31 -10.15 -37.39
C GLN A 226 -11.22 -9.20 -36.64
N ALA A 227 -11.12 -7.91 -36.92
CA ALA A 227 -11.91 -6.86 -36.25
C ALA A 227 -12.31 -5.76 -37.25
N THR A 228 -13.51 -5.24 -37.11
CA THR A 228 -13.99 -4.05 -37.82
C THR A 228 -13.54 -2.77 -37.10
N GLU A 229 -13.57 -1.62 -37.79
CA GLU A 229 -13.24 -0.32 -37.19
C GLU A 229 -14.15 0.02 -36.01
N ASP A 230 -15.45 -0.31 -36.07
CA ASP A 230 -16.42 -0.12 -34.99
C ASP A 230 -16.06 -0.96 -33.75
N GLN A 231 -15.63 -2.21 -33.97
CA GLN A 231 -15.17 -3.07 -32.87
C GLN A 231 -13.89 -2.55 -32.22
N VAL A 232 -12.95 -2.02 -33.00
CA VAL A 232 -11.72 -1.38 -32.49
C VAL A 232 -12.06 -0.15 -31.66
N ALA A 233 -13.01 0.69 -32.11
CA ALA A 233 -13.46 1.85 -31.35
C ALA A 233 -14.07 1.45 -29.99
N LYS A 234 -14.91 0.41 -29.96
CA LYS A 234 -15.47 -0.13 -28.71
C LYS A 234 -14.42 -0.70 -27.78
N LEU A 235 -13.41 -1.39 -28.32
CA LEU A 235 -12.26 -1.87 -27.50
C LEU A 235 -11.50 -0.71 -26.87
N PHE A 236 -11.32 0.40 -27.58
CA PHE A 236 -10.71 1.60 -26.99
C PHE A 236 -11.52 2.15 -25.82
N GLU A 237 -12.84 2.32 -25.99
CA GLU A 237 -13.74 2.81 -24.93
C GLU A 237 -13.65 1.92 -23.68
N ILE A 238 -13.54 0.61 -23.88
CA ILE A 238 -13.38 -0.36 -22.79
C ILE A 238 -12.02 -0.22 -22.08
N SER A 239 -10.93 0.01 -22.81
CA SER A 239 -9.55 0.04 -22.26
C SER A 239 -9.13 1.37 -21.65
N GLU A 240 -9.80 2.48 -22.01
CA GLU A 240 -9.47 3.87 -21.61
C GLU A 240 -8.01 4.28 -21.87
N GLY A 241 -7.36 3.64 -22.81
CA GLY A 241 -6.00 3.98 -23.23
C GLY A 241 -4.89 3.53 -22.26
N HIS A 242 -5.19 2.73 -21.26
CA HIS A 242 -4.16 2.21 -20.38
C HIS A 242 -3.42 1.02 -21.05
N PRO A 243 -2.10 1.11 -21.35
CA PRO A 243 -1.38 0.11 -22.14
C PRO A 243 -1.54 -1.32 -21.60
N TYR A 244 -1.28 -1.53 -20.32
CA TYR A 244 -1.43 -2.86 -19.71
C TYR A 244 -2.85 -3.44 -19.88
N ASN A 245 -3.86 -2.59 -19.73
CA ASN A 245 -5.25 -2.99 -19.92
C ASN A 245 -5.53 -3.37 -21.38
N ILE A 246 -4.91 -2.67 -22.35
CA ILE A 246 -5.04 -2.98 -23.79
C ILE A 246 -4.45 -4.36 -24.08
N TYR A 247 -3.25 -4.66 -23.62
CA TYR A 247 -2.63 -5.97 -23.81
C TYR A 247 -3.51 -7.08 -23.26
N ARG A 248 -3.95 -6.96 -22.01
CA ARG A 248 -4.81 -7.93 -21.36
C ARG A 248 -6.14 -8.13 -22.09
N MET A 249 -6.76 -7.05 -22.47
CA MET A 249 -8.02 -7.06 -23.21
C MET A 249 -7.88 -7.82 -24.54
N ILE A 250 -6.78 -7.62 -25.27
CA ILE A 250 -6.57 -8.29 -26.56
C ILE A 250 -6.31 -9.79 -26.37
N ASP A 251 -5.70 -10.19 -25.26
CA ASP A 251 -5.54 -11.62 -24.95
C ASP A 251 -6.92 -12.26 -24.64
N ASP A 252 -7.77 -11.62 -23.86
CA ASP A 252 -9.17 -12.06 -23.63
C ASP A 252 -9.98 -12.13 -24.94
N VAL A 253 -9.80 -11.15 -25.81
CA VAL A 253 -10.45 -11.14 -27.16
C VAL A 253 -9.95 -12.30 -28.02
N LYS A 254 -8.68 -12.66 -27.93
CA LYS A 254 -8.13 -13.81 -28.65
C LYS A 254 -8.74 -15.13 -28.18
N GLU A 255 -8.94 -15.29 -26.90
CA GLU A 255 -9.47 -16.52 -26.29
C GLU A 255 -10.98 -16.67 -26.54
N ARG A 256 -11.74 -15.62 -26.32
CA ARG A 256 -13.22 -15.64 -26.36
C ARG A 256 -13.83 -15.32 -27.72
N GLY A 257 -13.02 -14.71 -28.60
CA GLY A 257 -13.50 -14.09 -29.84
C GLY A 257 -14.09 -12.69 -29.61
N ILE A 258 -13.82 -11.76 -30.54
CA ILE A 258 -14.16 -10.33 -30.39
C ILE A 258 -15.67 -10.08 -30.20
N SER A 259 -16.51 -10.83 -30.91
CA SER A 259 -17.99 -10.66 -30.82
C SER A 259 -18.52 -11.10 -29.46
N ALA A 260 -18.02 -12.22 -28.93
CA ALA A 260 -18.41 -12.72 -27.61
C ALA A 260 -17.91 -11.78 -26.49
N PHE A 261 -16.67 -11.27 -26.63
CA PHE A 261 -16.13 -10.29 -25.69
C PHE A 261 -16.96 -9.00 -25.66
N LEU A 262 -17.26 -8.41 -26.81
CA LEU A 262 -18.04 -7.18 -26.91
C LEU A 262 -19.51 -7.35 -26.51
N ALA A 263 -20.08 -8.55 -26.63
CA ALA A 263 -21.43 -8.84 -26.17
C ALA A 263 -21.54 -8.89 -24.63
N SER A 264 -20.46 -9.30 -23.94
CA SER A 264 -20.40 -9.33 -22.47
C SER A 264 -19.03 -8.82 -21.99
N PRO A 265 -18.77 -7.51 -22.10
CA PRO A 265 -17.53 -6.92 -21.58
C PRO A 265 -17.58 -6.72 -20.05
N ALA A 266 -18.71 -7.07 -19.42
CA ALA A 266 -18.94 -6.83 -17.99
C ALA A 266 -17.80 -7.36 -17.12
N ASP A 267 -17.32 -8.58 -17.40
CA ASP A 267 -16.23 -9.22 -16.66
C ASP A 267 -14.93 -8.42 -16.77
N TYR A 268 -14.62 -7.90 -17.96
CA TYR A 268 -13.45 -7.07 -18.19
C TYR A 268 -13.61 -5.66 -17.63
N LEU A 269 -14.80 -5.04 -17.77
CA LEU A 269 -15.10 -3.74 -17.18
C LEU A 269 -15.03 -3.79 -15.67
N GLU A 270 -15.54 -4.84 -15.09
CA GLU A 270 -15.44 -5.10 -13.67
C GLU A 270 -13.98 -5.27 -13.23
N TRP A 271 -13.18 -6.03 -13.99
CA TRP A 271 -11.73 -6.13 -13.79
C TRP A 271 -11.02 -4.78 -13.91
N ARG A 272 -11.35 -3.97 -14.92
CA ARG A 272 -10.75 -2.65 -15.12
C ARG A 272 -11.03 -1.68 -13.97
N HIS A 273 -12.30 -1.63 -13.52
CA HIS A 273 -12.73 -0.77 -12.42
C HIS A 273 -12.17 -1.24 -11.07
N ARG A 274 -11.90 -2.50 -10.92
CA ARG A 274 -11.56 -3.12 -9.63
C ARG A 274 -10.10 -3.50 -9.49
N GLN A 275 -9.22 -3.26 -10.51
CA GLN A 275 -7.81 -3.74 -10.56
C GLN A 275 -7.51 -4.79 -9.46
N SER A 276 -8.00 -5.79 -9.45
CA SER A 276 -8.92 -6.66 -9.38
C SER A 276 -8.86 -7.91 -8.56
N SER A 277 -9.33 -7.85 -7.35
CA SER A 277 -9.55 -9.05 -6.54
C SER A 277 -10.47 -10.02 -7.23
N GLU A 278 -11.53 -9.56 -7.89
CA GLU A 278 -12.48 -10.44 -8.58
C GLU A 278 -11.90 -11.09 -9.85
N TYR A 279 -10.98 -10.41 -10.54
CA TYR A 279 -10.25 -11.05 -11.64
C TYR A 279 -9.42 -12.21 -11.13
N VAL A 280 -8.63 -11.98 -10.08
CA VAL A 280 -7.84 -13.04 -9.47
C VAL A 280 -8.76 -14.14 -8.92
N GLU A 281 -9.88 -13.80 -8.29
CA GLU A 281 -10.85 -14.77 -7.76
C GLU A 281 -11.51 -15.65 -8.83
N ARG A 282 -11.67 -15.16 -10.06
CA ARG A 282 -12.26 -15.92 -11.19
C ARG A 282 -11.27 -16.77 -11.94
N ILE A 283 -9.98 -16.49 -11.83
CA ILE A 283 -8.95 -17.33 -12.46
C ILE A 283 -8.95 -18.72 -11.80
N ALA A 284 -8.99 -19.74 -12.61
CA ALA A 284 -8.80 -21.12 -12.15
C ALA A 284 -7.32 -21.32 -11.78
N LEU A 285 -6.99 -21.11 -10.54
CA LEU A 285 -5.65 -21.35 -9.98
C LEU A 285 -5.58 -22.77 -9.43
N THR A 286 -4.51 -23.46 -9.76
CA THR A 286 -4.18 -24.75 -9.12
C THR A 286 -3.70 -24.51 -7.69
N GLU A 287 -3.63 -25.57 -6.90
CA GLU A 287 -3.09 -25.48 -5.53
C GLU A 287 -1.63 -25.01 -5.54
N ILE A 288 -0.83 -25.45 -6.53
CA ILE A 288 0.56 -25.04 -6.69
C ILE A 288 0.66 -23.56 -7.09
N ASP A 289 -0.20 -23.08 -7.99
CA ASP A 289 -0.25 -21.66 -8.35
C ASP A 289 -0.48 -20.80 -7.10
N ILE A 290 -1.44 -21.21 -6.27
CA ILE A 290 -1.78 -20.50 -5.02
C ILE A 290 -0.59 -20.48 -4.05
N GLN A 291 0.10 -21.59 -3.89
CA GLN A 291 1.26 -21.69 -3.00
C GLN A 291 2.42 -20.81 -3.50
N ILE A 292 2.71 -20.80 -4.81
CA ILE A 292 3.73 -19.94 -5.42
C ILE A 292 3.36 -18.47 -5.25
N LEU A 293 2.12 -18.09 -5.58
CA LEU A 293 1.65 -16.72 -5.39
C LEU A 293 1.74 -16.30 -3.93
N TYR A 294 1.38 -17.19 -3.00
CA TYR A 294 1.51 -16.91 -1.57
C TYR A 294 2.96 -16.58 -1.20
N LEU A 295 3.94 -17.38 -1.61
CA LEU A 295 5.35 -17.11 -1.36
C LEU A 295 5.76 -15.74 -1.90
N LEU A 296 5.40 -15.43 -3.13
CA LEU A 296 5.73 -14.17 -3.79
C LEU A 296 4.98 -12.96 -3.21
N THR A 297 3.88 -13.16 -2.44
CA THR A 297 3.30 -12.07 -1.64
C THR A 297 4.12 -11.75 -0.39
N GLN A 298 4.75 -12.77 0.18
CA GLN A 298 5.52 -12.60 1.41
C GLN A 298 6.91 -12.04 1.15
N LEU A 299 7.46 -12.30 -0.03
CA LEU A 299 8.84 -11.98 -0.42
C LEU A 299 8.84 -11.20 -1.73
N PRO A 300 9.76 -10.23 -1.90
CA PRO A 300 9.75 -9.38 -3.09
C PRO A 300 10.00 -10.17 -4.38
N GLU A 301 10.93 -11.13 -4.35
CA GLU A 301 11.28 -12.00 -5.48
C GLU A 301 11.95 -13.28 -4.99
N LEU A 302 11.82 -14.36 -5.76
CA LEU A 302 12.42 -15.66 -5.47
C LEU A 302 12.91 -16.35 -6.76
N ASP A 303 13.96 -17.12 -6.63
CA ASP A 303 14.43 -17.99 -7.70
C ASP A 303 13.67 -19.34 -7.75
N PHE A 304 13.75 -20.01 -8.89
CA PHE A 304 13.06 -21.28 -9.15
C PHE A 304 13.37 -22.33 -8.08
N GLU A 305 14.64 -22.49 -7.74
CA GLU A 305 15.10 -23.54 -6.82
C GLU A 305 14.60 -23.27 -5.38
N THR A 306 14.55 -22.03 -4.96
CA THR A 306 13.97 -21.64 -3.67
C THR A 306 12.47 -21.93 -3.62
N ILE A 307 11.73 -21.65 -4.70
CA ILE A 307 10.30 -21.95 -4.78
C ILE A 307 10.08 -23.46 -4.62
N VAL A 308 10.79 -24.27 -5.43
CA VAL A 308 10.67 -25.74 -5.40
C VAL A 308 11.02 -26.32 -4.03
N SER A 309 12.17 -25.94 -3.48
CA SER A 309 12.66 -26.48 -2.20
C SER A 309 11.79 -26.06 -1.01
N SER A 310 11.25 -24.84 -1.02
CA SER A 310 10.46 -24.33 0.10
C SER A 310 9.04 -24.88 0.12
N LEU A 311 8.46 -25.17 -1.05
CA LEU A 311 7.13 -25.75 -1.14
C LEU A 311 7.14 -27.27 -1.11
N GLY A 312 8.30 -27.89 -1.39
CA GLY A 312 8.45 -29.35 -1.48
C GLY A 312 7.69 -29.95 -2.68
N ILE A 313 7.59 -29.21 -3.77
CA ILE A 313 6.87 -29.61 -4.99
C ILE A 313 7.81 -30.18 -6.04
N ASP A 314 7.26 -30.96 -6.98
CA ASP A 314 8.04 -31.48 -8.11
C ASP A 314 8.50 -30.34 -9.04
N PRO A 315 9.77 -30.32 -9.49
CA PRO A 315 10.28 -29.27 -10.38
C PRO A 315 9.50 -29.11 -11.69
N ALA A 316 8.95 -30.19 -12.26
CA ALA A 316 8.16 -30.10 -13.48
C ALA A 316 6.79 -29.46 -13.21
N GLU A 317 6.16 -29.79 -12.08
CA GLU A 317 4.91 -29.14 -11.65
C GLU A 317 5.12 -27.65 -11.34
N ALA A 318 6.22 -27.30 -10.67
CA ALA A 318 6.60 -25.91 -10.42
C ALA A 318 6.80 -25.13 -11.72
N SER A 319 7.50 -25.72 -12.70
CA SER A 319 7.74 -25.10 -14.02
C SER A 319 6.42 -24.86 -14.76
N LEU A 320 5.50 -25.84 -14.74
CA LEU A 320 4.18 -25.69 -15.36
C LEU A 320 3.36 -24.57 -14.68
N ALA A 321 3.37 -24.51 -13.35
CA ALA A 321 2.66 -23.48 -12.61
C ALA A 321 3.24 -22.08 -12.86
N LEU A 322 4.57 -21.92 -12.87
CA LEU A 322 5.21 -20.66 -13.19
C LEU A 322 4.92 -20.20 -14.63
N HIS A 323 4.93 -21.15 -15.57
CA HIS A 323 4.53 -20.87 -16.96
C HIS A 323 3.06 -20.43 -17.04
N HIS A 324 2.16 -21.11 -16.35
CA HIS A 324 0.75 -20.76 -16.25
C HIS A 324 0.55 -19.36 -15.64
N LEU A 325 1.20 -19.07 -14.51
CA LEU A 325 1.12 -17.77 -13.87
C LEU A 325 1.71 -16.64 -14.73
N SER A 326 2.78 -16.92 -15.49
CA SER A 326 3.37 -15.97 -16.44
C SER A 326 2.43 -15.72 -17.62
N TYR A 327 1.80 -16.77 -18.16
CA TYR A 327 0.79 -16.67 -19.20
C TYR A 327 -0.42 -15.82 -18.76
N LEU A 328 -0.82 -15.95 -17.52
CA LEU A 328 -1.87 -15.14 -16.91
C LEU A 328 -1.40 -13.70 -16.53
N HIS A 329 -0.16 -13.33 -16.84
CA HIS A 329 0.45 -12.07 -16.45
C HIS A 329 0.39 -11.79 -14.92
N MET A 330 0.34 -12.82 -14.11
CA MET A 330 0.32 -12.70 -12.66
C MET A 330 1.72 -12.55 -12.06
N ILE A 331 2.72 -13.11 -12.73
CA ILE A 331 4.12 -12.98 -12.35
C ILE A 331 4.95 -12.43 -13.49
N GLU A 332 6.04 -11.78 -13.14
CA GLU A 332 7.12 -11.37 -14.04
C GLU A 332 8.38 -12.16 -13.67
N GLY A 333 9.12 -12.62 -14.65
CA GLY A 333 10.43 -13.25 -14.49
C GLY A 333 11.47 -12.46 -15.25
N GLU A 334 12.52 -11.99 -14.58
CA GLU A 334 13.72 -11.48 -15.23
C GLU A 334 14.89 -12.38 -14.78
N THR A 335 15.66 -12.90 -15.73
CA THR A 335 16.66 -13.91 -15.43
C THR A 335 16.03 -15.10 -14.69
N ASP A 336 16.52 -15.64 -13.64
CA ASP A 336 15.92 -16.76 -12.90
C ASP A 336 15.05 -16.33 -11.69
N LEU A 337 14.72 -15.02 -11.58
CA LEU A 337 13.96 -14.46 -10.48
C LEU A 337 12.52 -14.20 -10.87
N PHE A 338 11.59 -14.64 -10.04
CA PHE A 338 10.15 -14.47 -10.21
C PHE A 338 9.59 -13.53 -9.15
N ARG A 339 8.70 -12.64 -9.57
CA ARG A 339 7.98 -11.72 -8.70
C ARG A 339 6.54 -11.54 -9.17
N ILE A 340 5.65 -11.15 -8.27
CA ILE A 340 4.28 -10.78 -8.66
C ILE A 340 4.32 -9.54 -9.55
N ALA A 341 3.58 -9.58 -10.65
CA ALA A 341 3.42 -8.41 -11.52
C ALA A 341 2.89 -7.22 -10.70
N PRO A 342 3.59 -6.07 -10.71
CA PRO A 342 3.24 -4.94 -9.84
C PRO A 342 1.80 -4.45 -9.99
N ALA A 343 1.21 -4.63 -11.19
CA ALA A 343 -0.16 -4.23 -11.50
C ALA A 343 -1.22 -4.96 -10.67
N ILE A 344 -0.96 -6.22 -10.32
CA ILE A 344 -1.93 -7.08 -9.62
C ILE A 344 -1.50 -7.46 -8.20
N ARG A 345 -0.32 -7.03 -7.75
CA ARG A 345 0.23 -7.40 -6.44
C ARG A 345 -0.77 -7.21 -5.31
N VAL A 346 -1.42 -6.05 -5.25
CA VAL A 346 -2.41 -5.74 -4.22
C VAL A 346 -3.63 -6.67 -4.29
N ALA A 347 -4.05 -7.08 -5.49
CA ALA A 347 -5.16 -8.00 -5.68
C ALA A 347 -4.81 -9.41 -5.20
N VAL A 348 -3.62 -9.90 -5.55
CA VAL A 348 -3.10 -11.20 -5.11
C VAL A 348 -2.92 -11.26 -3.59
N GLU A 349 -2.38 -10.20 -2.98
CA GLU A 349 -2.22 -10.10 -1.52
C GLU A 349 -3.55 -10.14 -0.75
N ARG A 350 -4.65 -9.79 -1.40
CA ARG A 350 -6.00 -9.76 -0.82
C ARG A 350 -6.85 -10.96 -1.15
N ASP A 351 -6.47 -11.77 -2.13
CA ASP A 351 -7.20 -12.99 -2.50
C ASP A 351 -7.20 -13.99 -1.35
N ARG A 352 -8.40 -14.41 -0.94
CA ARG A 352 -8.59 -15.34 0.16
C ARG A 352 -8.00 -16.72 -0.09
N ARG A 353 -7.90 -17.12 -1.36
CA ARG A 353 -7.29 -18.39 -1.76
C ARG A 353 -5.79 -18.36 -1.59
N VAL A 354 -5.16 -17.18 -1.80
CA VAL A 354 -3.72 -16.97 -1.65
C VAL A 354 -3.40 -16.77 -0.16
N ARG A 355 -3.82 -17.73 0.66
CA ARG A 355 -3.54 -17.75 2.10
C ARG A 355 -3.17 -19.16 2.54
N LEU A 356 -2.16 -19.27 3.36
CA LEU A 356 -1.85 -20.50 4.07
C LEU A 356 -2.32 -20.40 5.52
N PRO A 357 -2.72 -21.54 6.14
CA PRO A 357 -2.93 -21.60 7.59
C PRO A 357 -1.68 -21.11 8.34
N ASN A 358 -1.86 -20.46 9.49
CA ASN A 358 -0.76 -19.81 10.22
C ASN A 358 0.43 -20.76 10.51
N GLU A 359 0.14 -22.02 10.84
CA GLU A 359 1.16 -23.03 11.07
C GLU A 359 1.97 -23.34 9.81
N ARG A 360 1.29 -23.55 8.68
CA ARG A 360 1.94 -23.80 7.39
C ARG A 360 2.71 -22.57 6.89
N ARG A 361 2.19 -21.37 7.16
CA ARG A 361 2.88 -20.10 6.85
C ARG A 361 4.23 -20.00 7.54
N SER A 362 4.26 -20.22 8.84
CA SER A 362 5.50 -20.15 9.64
C SER A 362 6.53 -21.19 9.17
N GLU A 363 6.06 -22.40 8.87
CA GLU A 363 6.89 -23.47 8.32
C GLU A 363 7.51 -23.08 6.98
N VAL A 364 6.70 -22.64 6.02
CA VAL A 364 7.14 -22.29 4.67
C VAL A 364 8.13 -21.11 4.71
N ILE A 365 7.84 -20.05 5.47
CA ILE A 365 8.77 -18.92 5.60
C ILE A 365 10.09 -19.36 6.25
N SER A 366 10.04 -20.23 7.24
CA SER A 366 11.25 -20.78 7.88
C SER A 366 12.07 -21.64 6.91
N LEU A 367 11.41 -22.41 6.04
CA LEU A 367 12.07 -23.20 4.98
C LEU A 367 12.74 -22.30 3.94
N VAL A 368 12.03 -21.25 3.48
CA VAL A 368 12.62 -20.24 2.58
C VAL A 368 13.87 -19.62 3.20
N ALA A 369 13.75 -19.12 4.42
CA ALA A 369 14.86 -18.48 5.11
C ALA A 369 16.07 -19.41 5.21
N ARG A 370 15.85 -20.66 5.61
CA ARG A 370 16.93 -21.66 5.77
C ARG A 370 17.54 -22.02 4.42
N SER A 371 16.72 -22.30 3.41
CA SER A 371 17.19 -22.69 2.07
C SER A 371 18.01 -21.56 1.43
N LEU A 372 17.47 -20.33 1.40
CA LEU A 372 18.17 -19.18 0.82
C LEU A 372 19.48 -18.87 1.52
N VAL A 373 19.48 -18.86 2.85
CA VAL A 373 20.70 -18.52 3.61
C VAL A 373 21.82 -19.51 3.32
N LEU A 374 21.53 -20.83 3.33
CA LEU A 374 22.54 -21.86 3.06
C LEU A 374 23.06 -21.76 1.60
N ARG A 375 22.17 -21.60 0.65
CA ARG A 375 22.54 -21.50 -0.77
C ARG A 375 23.35 -20.26 -1.09
N ILE A 376 23.05 -19.13 -0.44
CA ILE A 376 23.83 -17.89 -0.58
C ILE A 376 25.22 -18.08 0.05
N GLU A 377 25.32 -18.74 1.20
CA GLU A 377 26.60 -19.04 1.86
C GLU A 377 27.49 -19.92 0.98
N ASP A 378 26.92 -20.95 0.37
CA ASP A 378 27.61 -21.86 -0.54
C ASP A 378 27.88 -21.26 -1.93
N GLY A 379 27.38 -20.07 -2.22
CA GLY A 379 27.47 -19.42 -3.54
C GLY A 379 26.58 -20.05 -4.62
N ALA A 380 25.58 -20.83 -4.21
CA ALA A 380 24.61 -21.49 -5.09
C ALA A 380 23.37 -20.64 -5.36
N ALA A 381 23.19 -19.52 -4.65
CA ALA A 381 22.15 -18.55 -4.92
C ALA A 381 22.74 -17.14 -5.11
N PRO A 382 22.11 -16.30 -5.95
CA PRO A 382 22.56 -14.93 -6.17
C PRO A 382 22.59 -14.12 -4.87
N VAL A 383 23.66 -13.36 -4.66
CA VAL A 383 23.79 -12.47 -3.49
C VAL A 383 22.68 -11.41 -3.44
N GLY A 384 22.07 -11.08 -4.58
CA GLY A 384 20.91 -10.20 -4.66
C GLY A 384 19.69 -10.68 -3.86
N LEU A 385 19.58 -12.00 -3.58
CA LEU A 385 18.53 -12.56 -2.72
C LEU A 385 18.80 -12.44 -1.21
N LEU A 386 19.96 -11.90 -0.83
CA LEU A 386 20.36 -11.84 0.58
C LEU A 386 19.37 -11.06 1.45
N ASP A 387 18.87 -9.93 0.96
CA ASP A 387 17.91 -9.13 1.71
C ASP A 387 16.57 -9.87 1.88
N THR A 388 16.13 -10.60 0.87
CA THR A 388 14.97 -11.49 0.92
C THR A 388 15.17 -12.59 1.97
N ALA A 389 16.34 -13.23 2.00
CA ALA A 389 16.68 -14.26 2.97
C ALA A 389 16.70 -13.71 4.41
N ILE A 390 17.31 -12.55 4.62
CA ILE A 390 17.37 -11.89 5.93
C ILE A 390 15.98 -11.49 6.42
N ILE A 391 15.17 -10.86 5.58
CA ILE A 391 13.80 -10.45 5.93
C ILE A 391 12.97 -11.67 6.31
N SER A 392 13.05 -12.76 5.54
CA SER A 392 12.33 -14.00 5.81
C SER A 392 12.74 -14.62 7.14
N ALA A 393 14.04 -14.68 7.42
CA ALA A 393 14.57 -15.24 8.66
C ALA A 393 14.12 -14.43 9.89
N VAL A 394 14.19 -13.10 9.80
CA VAL A 394 13.74 -12.22 10.91
C VAL A 394 12.23 -12.31 11.12
N ASP A 395 11.44 -12.38 10.05
CA ASP A 395 9.98 -12.55 10.13
C ASP A 395 9.60 -13.90 10.76
N ALA A 396 10.33 -14.94 10.43
CA ALA A 396 10.15 -16.28 11.02
C ALA A 396 10.70 -16.42 12.44
N GLY A 397 11.39 -15.42 12.99
CA GLY A 397 12.10 -15.51 14.27
C GLY A 397 13.28 -16.48 14.25
N ALA A 398 13.80 -16.80 13.06
CA ALA A 398 14.92 -17.72 12.91
C ALA A 398 16.26 -17.08 13.30
N THR A 399 17.18 -17.87 13.82
CA THR A 399 18.54 -17.42 14.11
C THR A 399 19.29 -17.26 12.81
N LEU A 400 19.75 -16.04 12.53
CA LEU A 400 20.61 -15.76 11.38
C LEU A 400 22.05 -16.26 11.62
N PRO A 401 22.70 -16.82 10.59
CA PRO A 401 24.14 -17.06 10.64
C PRO A 401 24.92 -15.75 10.86
N ALA A 402 26.16 -15.87 11.35
CA ALA A 402 26.97 -14.71 11.72
C ALA A 402 27.18 -13.73 10.54
N PHE A 403 27.34 -14.22 9.32
CA PHE A 403 27.51 -13.37 8.14
C PHE A 403 26.22 -12.59 7.81
N ALA A 404 25.06 -13.24 7.88
CA ALA A 404 23.77 -12.60 7.61
C ALA A 404 23.37 -11.61 8.71
N THR A 405 23.70 -11.92 9.98
CA THR A 405 23.53 -11.00 11.12
C THR A 405 24.32 -9.71 10.92
N ALA A 406 25.56 -9.81 10.41
CA ALA A 406 26.40 -8.64 10.13
C ALA A 406 25.85 -7.76 8.98
N LEU A 407 25.08 -8.37 8.08
CA LEU A 407 24.45 -7.69 6.94
C LEU A 407 22.98 -7.29 7.16
N LEU A 408 22.45 -7.54 8.37
CA LEU A 408 21.09 -7.12 8.72
C LEU A 408 21.01 -5.59 8.82
N LEU A 409 20.12 -5.01 8.01
CA LEU A 409 19.89 -3.57 7.98
C LEU A 409 18.80 -3.15 8.97
N PRO A 410 18.93 -1.98 9.61
CA PRO A 410 17.85 -1.43 10.41
C PRO A 410 16.57 -1.17 9.58
N SER A 411 16.69 -0.82 8.30
CA SER A 411 15.56 -0.63 7.37
C SER A 411 14.69 -1.89 7.19
N HIS A 412 15.30 -3.08 7.19
CA HIS A 412 14.56 -4.36 7.18
C HIS A 412 13.65 -4.48 8.40
N LYS A 413 14.15 -4.10 9.59
CA LYS A 413 13.36 -4.12 10.82
C LYS A 413 12.22 -3.09 10.81
N VAL A 414 12.45 -1.91 10.23
CA VAL A 414 11.40 -0.89 10.07
C VAL A 414 10.30 -1.38 9.14
N TRP A 415 10.67 -1.99 8.03
CA TRP A 415 9.72 -2.57 7.09
C TRP A 415 8.88 -3.67 7.73
N LEU A 416 9.51 -4.57 8.47
CA LEU A 416 8.80 -5.60 9.23
C LEU A 416 7.93 -5.01 10.34
N ALA A 417 8.39 -3.97 11.04
CA ALA A 417 7.59 -3.28 12.06
C ALA A 417 6.31 -2.69 11.46
N LYS A 418 6.40 -2.06 10.27
CA LYS A 418 5.23 -1.59 9.51
C LYS A 418 4.27 -2.74 9.21
N ARG A 419 4.78 -3.84 8.66
CA ARG A 419 3.99 -5.03 8.31
C ARG A 419 3.28 -5.63 9.53
N HIS A 420 3.98 -5.78 10.65
CA HIS A 420 3.39 -6.26 11.91
C HIS A 420 2.36 -5.27 12.47
N TYR A 421 2.58 -3.95 12.30
CA TYR A 421 1.58 -2.95 12.66
C TYR A 421 0.29 -3.12 11.86
N ASP A 422 0.39 -3.28 10.55
CA ASP A 422 -0.76 -3.46 9.66
C ASP A 422 -1.52 -4.77 9.96
N GLN A 423 -0.79 -5.81 10.40
CA GLN A 423 -1.34 -7.11 10.84
C GLN A 423 -1.83 -7.10 12.29
N ARG A 424 -1.74 -5.98 13.01
CA ARG A 424 -2.11 -5.83 14.42
C ARG A 424 -1.26 -6.65 15.41
N HIS A 425 -0.06 -7.06 15.02
CA HIS A 425 0.92 -7.72 15.89
C HIS A 425 1.76 -6.66 16.62
N TRP A 426 1.12 -5.96 17.58
CA TRP A 426 1.68 -4.78 18.21
C TRP A 426 2.99 -5.01 18.95
N THR A 427 3.11 -6.16 19.63
CA THR A 427 4.31 -6.51 20.40
C THR A 427 5.53 -6.69 19.52
N ASP A 428 5.38 -7.39 18.38
CA ASP A 428 6.45 -7.58 17.40
C ASP A 428 6.82 -6.27 16.72
N CYS A 429 5.82 -5.44 16.41
CA CYS A 429 6.05 -4.11 15.90
C CYS A 429 6.90 -3.27 16.85
N ILE A 430 6.59 -3.26 18.15
CA ILE A 430 7.36 -2.54 19.18
C ILE A 430 8.79 -3.05 19.23
N ARG A 431 8.99 -4.36 19.28
CA ARG A 431 10.31 -4.99 19.35
C ARG A 431 11.17 -4.61 18.13
N LEU A 432 10.63 -4.79 16.93
CA LEU A 432 11.35 -4.53 15.68
C LEU A 432 11.66 -3.04 15.48
N ALA A 433 10.71 -2.15 15.80
CA ALA A 433 10.93 -0.71 15.72
C ALA A 433 11.98 -0.24 16.75
N ALA A 434 11.93 -0.78 17.97
CA ALA A 434 12.92 -0.48 19.00
C ALA A 434 14.32 -0.93 18.60
N ASP A 435 14.44 -2.17 18.09
CA ASP A 435 15.71 -2.74 17.60
C ASP A 435 16.28 -1.94 16.41
N ALA A 436 15.42 -1.44 15.51
CA ALA A 436 15.87 -0.57 14.41
C ALA A 436 16.46 0.74 14.94
N LEU A 437 15.84 1.32 15.96
CA LEU A 437 16.27 2.57 16.59
C LEU A 437 17.56 2.43 17.40
N ASP A 438 17.96 1.21 17.84
CA ASP A 438 19.27 0.97 18.45
C ASP A 438 20.42 1.22 17.47
N SER A 439 20.16 1.13 16.17
CA SER A 439 21.10 1.41 15.09
C SER A 439 20.67 2.63 14.25
N GLN A 440 20.11 3.64 14.89
CA GLN A 440 19.50 4.80 14.23
C GLN A 440 20.43 5.60 13.30
N GLN A 441 21.75 5.52 13.47
CA GLN A 441 22.73 6.21 12.61
C GLN A 441 22.77 5.64 11.19
N ARG A 442 22.33 4.38 11.03
CA ARG A 442 22.28 3.66 9.75
C ARG A 442 20.91 3.76 9.05
N LEU A 443 19.93 4.41 9.69
CA LEU A 443 18.63 4.66 9.10
C LEU A 443 18.67 5.92 8.23
N SER A 444 17.94 5.89 7.11
CA SER A 444 17.54 7.12 6.42
C SER A 444 16.67 7.99 7.34
N ASN A 445 16.53 9.27 7.02
CA ASN A 445 15.63 10.14 7.79
C ASN A 445 14.18 9.61 7.77
N ALA A 446 13.71 9.14 6.61
CA ALA A 446 12.40 8.52 6.46
C ALA A 446 12.27 7.25 7.32
N GLY A 447 13.29 6.37 7.30
CA GLY A 447 13.34 5.15 8.11
C GLY A 447 13.33 5.45 9.61
N PHE A 448 14.08 6.47 10.04
CA PHE A 448 14.10 6.90 11.44
C PHE A 448 12.73 7.42 11.91
N ILE A 449 12.11 8.31 11.12
CA ILE A 449 10.76 8.85 11.43
C ILE A 449 9.74 7.71 11.47
N ALA A 450 9.79 6.79 10.51
CA ALA A 450 8.91 5.64 10.47
C ALA A 450 9.08 4.71 11.67
N ALA A 451 10.31 4.38 12.06
CA ALA A 451 10.60 3.56 13.24
C ALA A 451 10.03 4.21 14.52
N CYS A 452 10.27 5.51 14.73
CA CYS A 452 9.71 6.25 15.86
C CYS A 452 8.17 6.24 15.81
N ARG A 453 7.59 6.46 14.62
CA ARG A 453 6.13 6.47 14.42
C ARG A 453 5.49 5.12 14.75
N TYR A 454 6.02 4.01 14.23
CA TYR A 454 5.47 2.68 14.50
C TYR A 454 5.67 2.26 15.96
N LEU A 455 6.80 2.62 16.57
CA LEU A 455 7.03 2.41 18.01
C LEU A 455 5.98 3.15 18.85
N CYS A 456 5.71 4.41 18.54
CA CYS A 456 4.70 5.21 19.24
C CYS A 456 3.28 4.70 19.01
N LEU A 457 2.91 4.42 17.75
CA LEU A 457 1.57 3.96 17.42
C LEU A 457 1.26 2.61 18.07
N ALA A 458 2.16 1.63 17.97
CA ALA A 458 1.99 0.33 18.59
C ALA A 458 2.03 0.43 20.12
N GLY A 459 2.96 1.22 20.68
CA GLY A 459 3.05 1.48 22.12
C GLY A 459 1.77 2.07 22.69
N ALA A 460 1.19 3.07 22.01
CA ALA A 460 -0.08 3.66 22.41
C ALA A 460 -1.23 2.64 22.38
N ARG A 461 -1.25 1.76 21.39
CA ARG A 461 -2.30 0.74 21.23
C ARG A 461 -2.30 -0.31 22.35
N VAL A 462 -1.13 -0.75 22.82
CA VAL A 462 -1.02 -1.70 23.93
C VAL A 462 -0.80 -1.04 25.28
N ALA A 463 -0.94 0.30 25.36
CA ALA A 463 -0.67 1.09 26.56
C ALA A 463 0.76 0.91 27.13
N ASN A 464 1.74 0.64 26.26
CA ASN A 464 3.15 0.60 26.64
C ASN A 464 3.72 2.02 26.62
N GLU A 465 3.68 2.68 27.78
CA GLU A 465 4.11 4.07 27.94
C GLU A 465 5.62 4.26 27.69
N ASP A 466 6.43 3.25 27.99
CA ASP A 466 7.88 3.35 27.81
C ASP A 466 8.25 3.34 26.33
N ALA A 467 7.62 2.46 25.56
CA ALA A 467 7.79 2.43 24.10
C ALA A 467 7.33 3.74 23.46
N PHE A 468 6.16 4.26 23.89
CA PHE A 468 5.64 5.53 23.39
C PHE A 468 6.58 6.69 23.71
N LYS A 469 6.99 6.83 24.99
CA LYS A 469 7.91 7.89 25.43
C LYS A 469 9.25 7.82 24.72
N ARG A 470 9.80 6.61 24.55
CA ARG A 470 11.05 6.42 23.82
C ARG A 470 10.95 6.97 22.39
N GLY A 471 9.90 6.59 21.64
CA GLY A 471 9.69 7.05 20.26
C GLY A 471 9.54 8.57 20.16
N ILE A 472 8.72 9.19 21.03
CA ILE A 472 8.54 10.65 21.07
C ILE A 472 9.83 11.38 21.45
N ASN A 473 10.57 10.90 22.47
CA ASN A 473 11.79 11.53 22.91
C ASN A 473 12.91 11.51 21.85
N LEU A 474 12.94 10.47 21.01
CA LEU A 474 13.86 10.38 19.90
C LEU A 474 13.43 11.26 18.72
N LEU A 475 12.12 11.30 18.42
CA LEU A 475 11.60 12.04 17.27
C LEU A 475 11.59 13.56 17.51
N LYS A 476 11.15 14.02 18.67
CA LYS A 476 10.94 15.45 18.98
C LYS A 476 12.18 16.33 18.76
N PRO A 477 13.41 15.96 19.20
CA PRO A 477 14.60 16.78 18.98
C PRO A 477 15.02 16.90 17.50
N ARG A 478 14.62 15.92 16.66
CA ARG A 478 14.96 15.86 15.23
C ARG A 478 13.86 16.41 14.33
N ALA A 479 12.72 16.82 14.88
CA ALA A 479 11.63 17.41 14.15
C ALA A 479 11.97 18.83 13.73
N SER A 480 12.76 18.97 12.66
CA SER A 480 13.24 20.27 12.16
C SER A 480 12.25 20.95 11.23
N ASP A 481 11.53 20.19 10.42
CA ASP A 481 10.52 20.70 9.49
C ASP A 481 9.08 20.56 10.05
N ASP A 482 8.14 21.20 9.38
CA ASP A 482 6.76 21.25 9.83
C ASP A 482 6.07 19.89 9.72
N TRP A 483 6.49 19.03 8.78
CA TRP A 483 5.98 17.67 8.66
C TRP A 483 6.40 16.80 9.86
N ALA A 484 7.67 16.83 10.23
CA ALA A 484 8.16 16.07 11.38
C ALA A 484 7.51 16.57 12.69
N LYS A 485 7.35 17.89 12.86
CA LYS A 485 6.63 18.49 14.00
C LYS A 485 5.16 18.03 14.00
N SER A 486 4.50 18.05 12.84
CA SER A 486 3.12 17.58 12.68
C SER A 486 2.97 16.12 13.11
N ASN A 487 3.92 15.24 12.75
CA ASN A 487 3.90 13.85 13.20
C ASN A 487 4.05 13.73 14.73
N VAL A 488 4.89 14.54 15.37
CA VAL A 488 5.01 14.55 16.85
C VAL A 488 3.67 14.91 17.48
N GLU A 489 3.04 15.99 17.02
CA GLU A 489 1.74 16.43 17.52
C GLU A 489 0.66 15.37 17.26
N PHE A 490 0.62 14.78 16.06
CA PHE A 490 -0.31 13.70 15.75
C PHE A 490 -0.16 12.51 16.70
N LEU A 491 1.06 12.04 16.96
CA LEU A 491 1.32 10.90 17.84
C LEU A 491 0.89 11.18 19.28
N GLN A 492 1.13 12.40 19.77
CA GLN A 492 0.67 12.83 21.12
C GLN A 492 -0.86 12.83 21.18
N GLY A 493 -1.53 13.41 20.19
CA GLY A 493 -2.98 13.39 20.07
C GLY A 493 -3.54 11.97 20.01
N PHE A 494 -2.93 11.10 19.23
CA PHE A 494 -3.32 9.70 19.11
C PHE A 494 -3.25 8.93 20.43
N ASN A 495 -2.17 9.09 21.19
CA ASN A 495 -2.02 8.49 22.51
C ASN A 495 -3.06 9.02 23.51
N LEU A 496 -3.31 10.34 23.50
CA LEU A 496 -4.32 10.96 24.36
C LEU A 496 -5.74 10.48 24.01
N ARG A 497 -6.04 10.33 22.70
CA ARG A 497 -7.32 9.78 22.23
C ARG A 497 -7.53 8.36 22.76
N LEU A 498 -6.54 7.50 22.65
CA LEU A 498 -6.61 6.12 23.16
C LEU A 498 -6.75 6.08 24.71
N LYS A 499 -6.28 7.11 25.40
CA LYS A 499 -6.49 7.30 26.85
C LYS A 499 -7.86 7.88 27.20
N GLY A 500 -8.70 8.23 26.21
CA GLY A 500 -10.01 8.85 26.40
C GLY A 500 -9.96 10.36 26.70
N ARG A 501 -8.79 11.01 26.57
CA ARG A 501 -8.60 12.44 26.81
C ARG A 501 -8.88 13.25 25.53
N LEU A 502 -10.13 13.20 25.05
CA LEU A 502 -10.51 13.76 23.75
C LEU A 502 -10.27 15.27 23.60
N PRO A 503 -10.56 16.15 24.61
CA PRO A 503 -10.31 17.58 24.45
C PRO A 503 -8.82 17.92 24.26
N GLU A 504 -7.95 17.18 24.92
CA GLU A 504 -6.51 17.37 24.80
C GLU A 504 -5.98 16.75 23.48
N ALA A 505 -6.50 15.58 23.11
CA ALA A 505 -6.18 14.97 21.83
C ALA A 505 -6.51 15.90 20.65
N GLU A 506 -7.68 16.57 20.69
CA GLU A 506 -8.08 17.53 19.68
C GLU A 506 -7.09 18.70 19.54
N LYS A 507 -6.60 19.25 20.65
CA LYS A 507 -5.60 20.34 20.61
C LYS A 507 -4.36 19.90 19.82
N HIS A 508 -3.88 18.71 20.10
CA HIS A 508 -2.72 18.15 19.40
C HIS A 508 -3.01 17.84 17.93
N PHE A 509 -4.19 17.31 17.60
CA PHE A 509 -4.55 17.10 16.19
C PHE A 509 -4.71 18.40 15.42
N ARG A 510 -5.24 19.48 16.06
CA ARG A 510 -5.29 20.81 15.45
C ARG A 510 -3.89 21.36 15.20
N ALA A 511 -3.00 21.31 16.20
CA ALA A 511 -1.60 21.71 16.03
C ALA A 511 -0.90 20.91 14.92
N SER A 512 -1.13 19.60 14.87
CA SER A 512 -0.61 18.74 13.79
C SER A 512 -1.11 19.19 12.42
N TYR A 513 -2.39 19.46 12.29
CA TYR A 513 -3.01 19.91 11.06
C TYR A 513 -2.56 21.30 10.61
N GLU A 514 -2.43 22.26 11.56
CA GLU A 514 -1.93 23.61 11.29
C GLU A 514 -0.48 23.60 10.77
N LEU A 515 0.36 22.72 11.33
CA LEU A 515 1.74 22.53 10.86
C LEU A 515 1.80 21.89 9.46
N SER A 516 0.91 20.95 9.20
CA SER A 516 0.85 20.26 7.89
C SER A 516 -0.58 19.85 7.55
N PRO A 517 -1.32 20.65 6.77
CA PRO A 517 -2.66 20.28 6.29
C PRO A 517 -2.69 18.99 5.46
N GLY A 518 -1.54 18.59 4.91
CA GLY A 518 -1.35 17.31 4.24
C GLY A 518 -1.26 16.10 5.17
N ASN A 519 -1.26 16.29 6.49
CA ASN A 519 -1.33 15.17 7.44
C ASN A 519 -2.74 14.60 7.49
N ILE A 520 -3.01 13.68 6.57
CA ILE A 520 -4.29 13.01 6.36
C ILE A 520 -4.82 12.37 7.63
N SER A 521 -3.93 11.81 8.45
CA SER A 521 -4.30 11.17 9.71
C SER A 521 -4.86 12.17 10.72
N ALA A 522 -4.26 13.36 10.82
CA ALA A 522 -4.74 14.43 11.69
C ALA A 522 -6.11 14.98 11.21
N GLY A 523 -6.26 15.23 9.90
CA GLY A 523 -7.52 15.66 9.31
C GLY A 523 -8.66 14.68 9.57
N ARG A 524 -8.41 13.38 9.39
CA ARG A 524 -9.37 12.31 9.66
C ARG A 524 -9.80 12.28 11.15
N GLU A 525 -8.85 12.36 12.07
CA GLU A 525 -9.15 12.34 13.50
C GLU A 525 -9.95 13.59 13.93
N LEU A 526 -9.60 14.76 13.39
CA LEU A 526 -10.35 16.00 13.64
C LEU A 526 -11.79 15.91 13.12
N SER A 527 -11.96 15.41 11.90
CA SER A 527 -13.29 15.18 11.31
C SER A 527 -14.15 14.29 12.20
N SER A 528 -13.60 13.16 12.68
CA SER A 528 -14.29 12.24 13.59
C SER A 528 -14.69 12.90 14.91
N ILE A 529 -13.80 13.69 15.52
CA ILE A 529 -14.06 14.40 16.78
C ILE A 529 -15.15 15.46 16.55
N CYS A 530 -15.05 16.27 15.50
CA CYS A 530 -16.04 17.30 15.18
C CYS A 530 -17.42 16.70 14.94
N LEU A 531 -17.49 15.59 14.15
CA LEU A 531 -18.73 14.87 13.90
C LEU A 531 -19.36 14.37 15.21
N SER A 532 -18.55 13.77 16.08
CA SER A 532 -19.04 13.26 17.38
C SER A 532 -19.59 14.32 18.32
N ARG A 533 -19.23 15.58 18.11
CA ARG A 533 -19.72 16.75 18.86
C ARG A 533 -20.86 17.49 18.15
N GLY A 534 -21.30 16.99 16.98
CA GLY A 534 -22.34 17.65 16.19
C GLY A 534 -21.86 18.88 15.40
N ASN A 535 -20.56 19.19 15.40
CA ASN A 535 -19.99 20.23 14.54
C ASN A 535 -19.74 19.68 13.13
N VAL A 536 -20.82 19.56 12.37
CA VAL A 536 -20.81 18.88 11.07
C VAL A 536 -20.07 19.70 10.01
N ASP A 537 -20.06 21.03 10.12
CA ASP A 537 -19.38 21.91 9.15
C ASP A 537 -17.86 21.77 9.22
N ASP A 538 -17.30 21.83 10.42
CA ASP A 538 -15.86 21.57 10.61
C ASP A 538 -15.49 20.12 10.26
N ALA A 539 -16.36 19.16 10.60
CA ALA A 539 -16.16 17.76 10.25
C ALA A 539 -16.06 17.57 8.74
N GLU A 540 -16.95 18.20 7.96
CA GLU A 540 -16.88 18.15 6.48
C GLU A 540 -15.62 18.81 5.94
N ARG A 541 -15.26 19.99 6.44
CA ARG A 541 -14.06 20.69 5.99
C ARG A 541 -12.82 19.80 6.14
N PHE A 542 -12.58 19.24 7.32
CA PHE A 542 -11.43 18.37 7.56
C PHE A 542 -11.48 17.07 6.74
N ALA A 543 -12.67 16.47 6.61
CA ALA A 543 -12.83 15.24 5.81
C ALA A 543 -12.55 15.48 4.33
N ARG A 544 -13.06 16.60 3.74
CA ARG A 544 -12.83 16.93 2.34
C ARG A 544 -11.38 17.26 2.05
N GLU A 545 -10.72 18.01 2.92
CA GLU A 545 -9.32 18.33 2.76
C GLU A 545 -8.46 17.05 2.82
N ALA A 546 -8.72 16.14 3.77
CA ALA A 546 -8.05 14.84 3.82
C ALA A 546 -8.34 14.01 2.56
N TYR A 547 -9.58 14.04 2.05
CA TYR A 547 -9.98 13.34 0.84
C TYR A 547 -9.29 13.90 -0.42
N ASN A 548 -9.15 15.20 -0.53
CA ASN A 548 -8.44 15.84 -1.65
C ASN A 548 -6.96 15.44 -1.71
N HIS A 549 -6.35 15.21 -0.55
CA HIS A 549 -4.96 14.73 -0.46
C HIS A 549 -4.81 13.22 -0.69
N ALA A 550 -5.84 12.42 -0.37
CA ALA A 550 -5.76 10.97 -0.42
C ALA A 550 -7.11 10.31 -0.75
N SER A 551 -7.67 10.63 -1.92
CA SER A 551 -8.96 10.08 -2.38
C SER A 551 -8.98 8.55 -2.54
N GLY A 552 -7.82 7.91 -2.69
CA GLY A 552 -7.66 6.45 -2.70
C GLY A 552 -7.59 5.80 -1.32
N ASN A 553 -7.56 6.57 -0.24
CA ASN A 553 -7.51 6.01 1.11
C ASN A 553 -8.92 5.71 1.63
N PRO A 554 -9.27 4.42 1.86
CA PRO A 554 -10.63 4.03 2.25
C PRO A 554 -11.06 4.61 3.60
N TYR A 555 -10.14 4.80 4.53
CA TYR A 555 -10.46 5.41 5.84
C TYR A 555 -10.88 6.87 5.73
N VAL A 556 -10.34 7.58 4.75
CA VAL A 556 -10.70 8.98 4.48
C VAL A 556 -12.06 9.05 3.78
N THR A 557 -12.28 8.16 2.81
CA THR A 557 -13.59 8.05 2.14
C THR A 557 -14.68 7.66 3.13
N ASP A 558 -14.41 6.71 4.03
CA ASP A 558 -15.32 6.24 5.07
C ASP A 558 -15.80 7.38 5.97
N ILE A 559 -14.88 8.19 6.51
CA ILE A 559 -15.28 9.31 7.37
C ILE A 559 -16.02 10.41 6.60
N LEU A 560 -15.64 10.69 5.35
CA LEU A 560 -16.32 11.69 4.54
C LEU A 560 -17.77 11.27 4.23
N VAL A 561 -18.02 10.01 3.88
CA VAL A 561 -19.37 9.47 3.69
C VAL A 561 -20.20 9.65 4.95
N SER A 562 -19.66 9.26 6.13
CA SER A 562 -20.37 9.41 7.41
C SER A 562 -20.73 10.88 7.67
N VAL A 563 -19.80 11.81 7.49
CA VAL A 563 -20.04 13.25 7.65
C VAL A 563 -21.12 13.77 6.71
N LEU A 564 -21.05 13.40 5.43
CA LEU A 564 -22.04 13.84 4.43
C LEU A 564 -23.43 13.29 4.72
N CYS A 565 -23.54 12.04 5.19
CA CYS A 565 -24.81 11.46 5.62
C CYS A 565 -25.46 12.27 6.75
N HIS A 566 -24.68 12.73 7.71
CA HIS A 566 -25.19 13.57 8.80
C HIS A 566 -25.52 15.00 8.34
N LYS A 567 -24.69 15.59 7.47
CA LYS A 567 -24.89 16.98 7.00
C LYS A 567 -26.08 17.14 6.06
N ARG A 568 -26.24 16.23 5.08
CA ARG A 568 -27.26 16.34 4.03
C ARG A 568 -28.61 15.80 4.46
N GLY A 569 -28.68 15.12 5.60
CA GLY A 569 -29.93 14.59 6.10
C GLY A 569 -30.56 13.58 5.14
N LYS A 570 -31.89 13.62 4.97
CA LYS A 570 -32.62 12.67 4.13
C LYS A 570 -32.24 12.73 2.64
N SER A 571 -31.68 13.85 2.16
CA SER A 571 -31.23 13.96 0.76
C SER A 571 -30.03 13.07 0.44
N SER A 572 -29.30 12.60 1.47
CA SER A 572 -28.19 11.66 1.32
C SER A 572 -28.57 10.35 0.62
N LEU A 573 -29.83 9.92 0.71
CA LEU A 573 -30.32 8.69 0.08
C LEU A 573 -30.24 8.70 -1.45
N ASN A 574 -30.34 9.89 -2.05
CA ASN A 574 -30.32 10.07 -3.51
C ASN A 574 -29.13 10.91 -3.97
N ASP A 575 -28.12 11.04 -3.14
CA ASP A 575 -26.97 11.88 -3.41
C ASP A 575 -25.92 11.13 -4.24
N THR A 576 -25.60 11.67 -5.42
CA THR A 576 -24.67 11.04 -6.37
C THR A 576 -23.25 10.98 -5.83
N GLU A 577 -22.79 12.02 -5.09
CA GLU A 577 -21.44 12.04 -4.50
C GLU A 577 -21.30 10.94 -3.44
N ILE A 578 -22.33 10.75 -2.60
CA ILE A 578 -22.34 9.68 -1.60
C ILE A 578 -22.38 8.31 -2.27
N ALA A 579 -23.21 8.15 -3.31
CA ALA A 579 -23.30 6.91 -4.08
C ALA A 579 -21.96 6.52 -4.70
N ASP A 580 -21.28 7.46 -5.36
CA ASP A 580 -19.96 7.23 -5.96
C ASP A 580 -18.91 6.83 -4.91
N MET A 581 -18.92 7.46 -3.73
CA MET A 581 -18.03 7.10 -2.65
C MET A 581 -18.36 5.74 -2.03
N LEU A 582 -19.65 5.41 -1.88
CA LEU A 582 -20.08 4.10 -1.42
C LEU A 582 -19.67 3.00 -2.42
N ASP A 583 -19.74 3.24 -3.72
CA ASP A 583 -19.26 2.28 -4.71
C ASP A 583 -17.73 2.08 -4.63
N ARG A 584 -16.96 3.13 -4.38
CA ARG A 584 -15.51 3.00 -4.10
C ARG A 584 -15.25 2.16 -2.85
N LEU A 585 -16.01 2.38 -1.77
CA LEU A 585 -15.88 1.57 -0.54
C LEU A 585 -16.34 0.13 -0.76
N ARG A 586 -17.39 -0.11 -1.57
CA ARG A 586 -17.83 -1.46 -1.96
C ARG A 586 -16.69 -2.21 -2.65
N HIS A 587 -15.98 -1.51 -3.52
CA HIS A 587 -14.79 -2.04 -4.17
C HIS A 587 -13.69 -2.45 -3.17
N VAL A 588 -13.42 -1.63 -2.15
CA VAL A 588 -12.48 -1.99 -1.08
C VAL A 588 -12.96 -3.21 -0.29
N ASP A 589 -14.24 -3.29 0.03
CA ASP A 589 -14.83 -4.41 0.76
C ASP A 589 -14.81 -5.73 -0.05
N SER A 590 -14.91 -5.64 -1.38
CA SER A 590 -14.80 -6.81 -2.27
C SER A 590 -13.39 -7.41 -2.25
N GLN A 591 -12.38 -6.60 -1.95
CA GLN A 591 -11.00 -7.04 -1.81
C GLN A 591 -10.73 -7.80 -0.50
N GLY A 592 -11.73 -7.91 0.39
CA GLY A 592 -11.70 -8.69 1.62
C GLY A 592 -11.06 -7.99 2.83
N GLY A 593 -11.43 -8.45 4.03
CA GLY A 593 -10.89 -7.95 5.31
C GLY A 593 -11.50 -6.63 5.79
N HIS A 594 -12.40 -6.01 5.03
CA HIS A 594 -13.06 -4.75 5.37
C HIS A 594 -14.58 -4.83 5.21
N SER A 595 -15.29 -3.92 5.87
CA SER A 595 -16.74 -3.75 5.79
C SER A 595 -17.14 -2.27 5.74
N PHE A 596 -16.32 -1.42 5.11
CA PHE A 596 -16.55 0.02 5.04
C PHE A 596 -17.88 0.35 4.34
N TYR A 597 -18.08 -0.21 3.13
CA TYR A 597 -19.32 -0.02 2.38
C TYR A 597 -20.54 -0.47 3.18
N LEU A 598 -20.51 -1.72 3.66
CA LEU A 598 -21.65 -2.28 4.39
C LEU A 598 -21.98 -1.48 5.65
N THR A 599 -20.93 -1.00 6.35
CA THR A 599 -21.09 -0.19 7.57
C THR A 599 -21.70 1.19 7.24
N ARG A 600 -21.19 1.88 6.21
CA ARG A 600 -21.70 3.21 5.83
C ARG A 600 -23.06 3.15 5.16
N ALA A 601 -23.32 2.16 4.32
CA ALA A 601 -24.66 1.94 3.75
C ALA A 601 -25.67 1.61 4.85
N ALA A 602 -25.30 0.79 5.84
CA ALA A 602 -26.15 0.53 7.01
C ALA A 602 -26.41 1.80 7.84
N GLU A 603 -25.38 2.64 8.06
CA GLU A 603 -25.54 3.93 8.76
C GLU A 603 -26.50 4.87 8.00
N LEU A 604 -26.34 4.98 6.68
CA LEU A 604 -27.21 5.80 5.83
C LEU A 604 -28.66 5.33 5.92
N GLN A 605 -28.89 4.03 5.80
CA GLN A 605 -30.24 3.45 5.93
C GLN A 605 -30.81 3.59 7.35
N TYR A 606 -29.97 3.42 8.38
CA TYR A 606 -30.37 3.65 9.76
C TYR A 606 -30.76 5.11 10.00
N LEU A 607 -30.00 6.08 9.49
CA LEU A 607 -30.27 7.50 9.75
C LEU A 607 -31.51 7.98 9.00
N TRP A 608 -31.64 7.67 7.71
CA TRP A 608 -32.59 8.34 6.82
C TRP A 608 -33.47 7.41 5.99
N GLY A 609 -33.15 6.12 5.88
CA GLY A 609 -33.82 5.16 5.02
C GLY A 609 -34.61 4.07 5.78
N ASP A 610 -34.51 2.85 5.27
CA ASP A 610 -35.24 1.69 5.82
C ASP A 610 -34.39 0.98 6.89
N ASN A 611 -34.95 0.90 8.09
CA ASN A 611 -34.31 0.24 9.23
C ASN A 611 -34.15 -1.29 9.06
N LYS A 612 -34.98 -1.94 8.21
CA LYS A 612 -34.81 -3.37 7.89
C LYS A 612 -33.61 -3.58 6.99
N GLU A 613 -33.44 -2.72 5.99
CA GLU A 613 -32.26 -2.74 5.14
C GLU A 613 -30.99 -2.43 5.94
N ALA A 614 -31.05 -1.44 6.85
CA ALA A 614 -29.93 -1.17 7.77
C ALA A 614 -29.52 -2.42 8.57
N LEU A 615 -30.49 -3.16 9.13
CA LEU A 615 -30.20 -4.41 9.86
C LEU A 615 -29.58 -5.49 8.97
N SER A 616 -30.08 -5.67 7.75
CA SER A 616 -29.53 -6.63 6.80
C SER A 616 -28.07 -6.32 6.44
N LEU A 617 -27.77 -5.07 6.12
CA LEU A 617 -26.42 -4.60 5.75
C LEU A 617 -25.44 -4.73 6.91
N VAL A 618 -25.87 -4.35 8.12
CA VAL A 618 -24.98 -4.41 9.28
C VAL A 618 -24.72 -5.85 9.74
N GLU A 619 -25.68 -6.75 9.59
CA GLU A 619 -25.47 -8.18 9.88
C GLU A 619 -24.46 -8.80 8.91
N GLU A 620 -24.46 -8.38 7.65
CA GLU A 620 -23.43 -8.78 6.69
C GLU A 620 -22.07 -8.16 7.04
N ALA A 621 -22.03 -6.90 7.45
CA ALA A 621 -20.80 -6.26 7.92
C ALA A 621 -20.17 -7.00 9.11
N ILE A 622 -20.98 -7.39 10.10
CA ILE A 622 -20.53 -8.16 11.28
C ILE A 622 -20.01 -9.54 10.88
N ARG A 623 -20.67 -10.22 9.94
CA ARG A 623 -20.16 -11.54 9.45
C ARG A 623 -18.78 -11.41 8.81
N LYS A 624 -18.52 -10.31 8.09
CA LYS A 624 -17.22 -10.04 7.45
C LYS A 624 -16.16 -9.61 8.47
N THR A 625 -16.54 -8.77 9.43
CA THR A 625 -15.62 -8.14 10.38
C THR A 625 -16.17 -8.15 11.82
N PRO A 626 -16.25 -9.33 12.47
CA PRO A 626 -16.92 -9.50 13.76
C PRO A 626 -16.26 -8.73 14.92
N ASN A 627 -15.02 -8.32 14.76
CA ASN A 627 -14.25 -7.65 15.80
C ASN A 627 -14.22 -6.11 15.64
N ILE A 628 -15.00 -5.55 14.71
CA ILE A 628 -15.10 -4.09 14.49
C ILE A 628 -16.30 -3.56 15.28
N PHE A 629 -16.08 -2.56 16.12
CA PHE A 629 -17.10 -2.01 17.02
C PHE A 629 -18.24 -1.29 16.29
N GLU A 630 -17.96 -0.55 15.23
CA GLU A 630 -18.92 0.34 14.59
C GLU A 630 -20.16 -0.37 13.99
N PRO A 631 -20.04 -1.51 13.30
CA PRO A 631 -21.21 -2.27 12.88
C PRO A 631 -22.10 -2.72 14.05
N HIS A 632 -21.50 -3.15 15.17
CA HIS A 632 -22.26 -3.54 16.37
C HIS A 632 -23.05 -2.36 16.96
N ARG A 633 -22.45 -1.18 16.98
CA ARG A 633 -23.11 0.06 17.42
C ARG A 633 -24.34 0.37 16.56
N ILE A 634 -24.20 0.32 15.24
CA ILE A 634 -25.29 0.58 14.31
C ILE A 634 -26.40 -0.48 14.47
N ARG A 635 -26.03 -1.76 14.63
CA ARG A 635 -26.97 -2.85 14.85
C ARG A 635 -27.76 -2.64 16.13
N ALA A 636 -27.11 -2.34 17.26
CA ALA A 636 -27.78 -2.08 18.53
C ALA A 636 -28.79 -0.92 18.40
N GLN A 637 -28.38 0.18 17.76
CA GLN A 637 -29.25 1.34 17.55
C GLN A 637 -30.45 1.03 16.61
N ALA A 638 -30.24 0.25 15.57
CA ALA A 638 -31.31 -0.18 14.66
C ALA A 638 -32.28 -1.16 15.34
N LEU A 639 -31.80 -2.05 16.20
CA LEU A 639 -32.63 -2.95 17.00
C LEU A 639 -33.47 -2.20 18.04
N ILE A 640 -32.91 -1.18 18.72
CA ILE A 640 -33.66 -0.29 19.62
C ILE A 640 -34.78 0.41 18.84
N ARG A 641 -34.48 0.97 17.65
CA ARG A 641 -35.49 1.62 16.79
C ARG A 641 -36.58 0.66 16.32
N ALA A 642 -36.24 -0.63 16.11
CA ALA A 642 -37.19 -1.67 15.75
C ALA A 642 -37.98 -2.24 16.93
N ALA A 643 -37.79 -1.72 18.14
CA ALA A 643 -38.33 -2.24 19.40
C ALA A 643 -37.98 -3.72 19.70
N ARG A 644 -36.88 -4.24 19.11
CA ARG A 644 -36.34 -5.59 19.36
C ARG A 644 -35.42 -5.56 20.59
N MET A 645 -36.00 -5.25 21.77
CA MET A 645 -35.23 -4.88 22.97
C MET A 645 -34.36 -6.01 23.52
N HIS A 646 -34.80 -7.27 23.43
CA HIS A 646 -34.01 -8.42 23.88
C HIS A 646 -32.73 -8.58 23.05
N GLU A 647 -32.82 -8.44 21.74
CA GLU A 647 -31.69 -8.55 20.84
C GLU A 647 -30.76 -7.33 20.98
N ALA A 648 -31.36 -6.14 21.18
CA ALA A 648 -30.60 -4.93 21.45
C ALA A 648 -29.76 -5.06 22.74
N GLN A 649 -30.32 -5.69 23.80
CA GLN A 649 -29.60 -5.94 25.05
C GLN A 649 -28.41 -6.88 24.80
N SER A 650 -28.64 -7.98 24.07
CA SER A 650 -27.58 -8.93 23.76
C SER A 650 -26.43 -8.29 22.97
N GLU A 651 -26.78 -7.38 22.04
CA GLU A 651 -25.80 -6.63 21.27
C GLU A 651 -25.02 -5.62 22.11
N ILE A 652 -25.69 -4.93 23.04
CA ILE A 652 -25.09 -4.00 23.98
C ILE A 652 -24.15 -4.75 24.94
N ASP A 653 -24.51 -5.95 25.39
CA ASP A 653 -23.65 -6.77 26.23
C ASP A 653 -22.38 -7.19 25.47
N LEU A 654 -22.51 -7.56 24.20
CA LEU A 654 -21.35 -7.83 23.33
C LEU A 654 -20.48 -6.58 23.15
N MET A 655 -21.07 -5.41 22.89
CA MET A 655 -20.35 -4.12 22.83
C MET A 655 -19.63 -3.82 24.15
N LYS A 656 -20.25 -4.14 25.30
CA LYS A 656 -19.63 -4.01 26.62
C LYS A 656 -18.36 -4.87 26.71
N ASP A 657 -18.43 -6.11 26.28
CA ASP A 657 -17.28 -7.01 26.30
C ASP A 657 -16.16 -6.52 25.36
N MET A 658 -16.52 -6.01 24.20
CA MET A 658 -15.55 -5.40 23.28
C MET A 658 -14.84 -4.18 23.87
N VAL A 659 -15.54 -3.39 24.70
CA VAL A 659 -15.02 -2.16 25.32
C VAL A 659 -14.33 -2.42 26.65
N LEU A 660 -14.83 -3.32 27.49
CA LEU A 660 -14.34 -3.59 28.84
C LEU A 660 -13.50 -4.86 28.95
N GLY A 661 -13.49 -5.72 27.93
CA GLY A 661 -12.70 -6.95 27.85
C GLY A 661 -11.19 -6.67 27.88
N ASN A 662 -10.38 -7.67 28.26
CA ASN A 662 -8.95 -7.52 28.54
C ASN A 662 -8.04 -7.34 27.30
N SER A 663 -8.58 -7.36 26.09
CA SER A 663 -7.79 -7.40 24.86
C SER A 663 -8.30 -6.39 23.84
N GLY A 664 -7.71 -5.19 23.81
CA GLY A 664 -7.86 -4.32 22.66
C GLY A 664 -7.57 -2.84 22.91
N PRO A 665 -6.92 -2.18 21.97
CA PRO A 665 -6.49 -0.79 22.07
C PRO A 665 -7.62 0.24 21.89
N ASP A 666 -8.73 -0.13 21.23
CA ASP A 666 -9.86 0.78 20.98
C ASP A 666 -10.86 0.87 22.18
N ARG A 667 -10.52 0.19 23.26
CA ARG A 667 -11.33 0.06 24.48
C ARG A 667 -11.88 1.37 25.00
N ARG A 668 -11.03 2.40 25.15
CA ARG A 668 -11.43 3.70 25.71
C ARG A 668 -12.08 4.61 24.69
N THR A 669 -11.70 4.48 23.43
CA THR A 669 -12.25 5.28 22.32
C THR A 669 -13.71 4.93 22.09
N ASN A 670 -14.07 3.64 22.13
CA ASN A 670 -15.43 3.17 21.90
C ASN A 670 -16.30 3.21 23.15
N HIS A 671 -15.70 3.41 24.35
CA HIS A 671 -16.43 3.42 25.61
C HIS A 671 -17.52 4.48 25.65
N ARG A 672 -17.24 5.69 25.14
CA ARG A 672 -18.23 6.77 25.07
C ARG A 672 -19.40 6.40 24.15
N ALA A 673 -19.12 5.83 22.95
CA ALA A 673 -20.16 5.42 22.00
C ALA A 673 -21.02 4.28 22.56
N TYR A 674 -20.40 3.34 23.28
CA TYR A 674 -21.10 2.30 24.04
C TYR A 674 -22.06 2.92 25.07
N LEU A 675 -21.57 3.85 25.90
CA LEU A 675 -22.38 4.49 26.96
C LEU A 675 -23.56 5.28 26.38
N VAL A 676 -23.38 5.99 25.26
CA VAL A 676 -24.47 6.70 24.57
C VAL A 676 -25.51 5.69 24.07
N THR A 677 -25.10 4.58 23.50
CA THR A 677 -26.02 3.53 23.02
C THR A 677 -26.78 2.86 24.17
N LEU A 678 -26.06 2.58 25.28
CA LEU A 678 -26.66 2.05 26.50
C LEU A 678 -27.68 3.03 27.11
N ALA A 679 -27.35 4.31 27.23
CA ALA A 679 -28.26 5.33 27.75
C ALA A 679 -29.55 5.40 26.90
N LYS A 680 -29.45 5.34 25.57
CA LYS A 680 -30.60 5.29 24.68
C LYS A 680 -31.45 4.06 24.92
N TYR A 681 -30.84 2.86 25.05
CA TYR A 681 -31.55 1.62 25.37
C TYR A 681 -32.29 1.72 26.70
N LEU A 682 -31.63 2.24 27.76
CA LEU A 682 -32.25 2.41 29.05
C LEU A 682 -33.45 3.39 29.03
N ALA A 683 -33.33 4.47 28.29
CA ALA A 683 -34.43 5.41 28.08
C ALA A 683 -35.63 4.76 27.37
N GLU A 684 -35.40 4.01 26.32
CA GLU A 684 -36.47 3.31 25.56
C GLU A 684 -37.08 2.13 26.37
N THR A 685 -36.42 1.65 27.41
CA THR A 685 -36.93 0.66 28.36
C THR A 685 -37.49 1.27 29.64
N ASN A 686 -37.79 2.60 29.66
CA ASN A 686 -38.32 3.41 30.77
C ASN A 686 -37.43 3.48 32.02
N ARG A 687 -36.11 3.21 31.86
CA ARG A 687 -35.11 3.34 32.92
C ARG A 687 -34.44 4.72 32.83
N PHE A 688 -35.25 5.77 32.92
CA PHE A 688 -34.80 7.16 32.67
C PHE A 688 -33.73 7.65 33.66
N GLN A 689 -33.83 7.29 34.93
CA GLN A 689 -32.84 7.69 35.90
C GLN A 689 -31.48 7.04 35.65
N ASP A 690 -31.47 5.75 35.36
CA ASP A 690 -30.24 5.01 35.04
C ASP A 690 -29.58 5.60 33.75
N ALA A 691 -30.40 6.00 32.79
CA ALA A 691 -29.91 6.65 31.56
C ALA A 691 -29.27 8.01 31.83
N LYS A 692 -29.91 8.85 32.69
CA LYS A 692 -29.35 10.15 33.10
C LYS A 692 -28.07 10.01 33.95
N ASP A 693 -28.00 8.97 34.77
CA ASP A 693 -26.83 8.69 35.61
C ASP A 693 -25.58 8.35 34.77
N ILE A 694 -25.76 7.72 33.60
CA ILE A 694 -24.65 7.49 32.66
C ILE A 694 -23.96 8.79 32.27
N TYR A 695 -24.72 9.83 31.95
CA TYR A 695 -24.17 11.13 31.61
C TYR A 695 -23.60 11.89 32.81
N ASN A 696 -24.23 11.76 34.00
CA ASN A 696 -23.85 12.49 35.20
C ASN A 696 -22.57 11.94 35.86
N THR A 697 -22.41 10.62 35.88
CA THR A 697 -21.33 9.96 36.63
C THR A 697 -20.06 9.70 35.83
N ASN A 698 -20.14 9.71 34.49
CA ASN A 698 -19.00 9.44 33.66
C ASN A 698 -18.23 10.71 33.24
N GLY A 699 -16.95 10.78 33.60
CA GLY A 699 -16.05 11.87 33.20
C GLY A 699 -15.70 11.93 31.70
N LEU A 700 -16.32 11.09 30.88
CA LEU A 700 -16.07 10.99 29.42
C LEU A 700 -16.88 12.02 28.62
N PHE A 701 -17.88 12.68 29.24
CA PHE A 701 -18.76 13.65 28.58
C PHE A 701 -18.41 15.07 28.99
N SER A 702 -18.38 15.98 28.00
CA SER A 702 -18.29 17.41 28.27
C SER A 702 -19.57 17.93 28.94
N PRO A 703 -19.56 19.13 29.58
CA PRO A 703 -20.77 19.75 30.15
C PRO A 703 -21.90 19.90 29.10
N GLU A 704 -21.54 20.29 27.85
CA GLU A 704 -22.50 20.46 26.76
C GLU A 704 -23.11 19.11 26.34
N GLU A 705 -22.30 18.08 26.23
CA GLU A 705 -22.74 16.73 25.86
C GLU A 705 -23.65 16.10 26.93
N ARG A 706 -23.36 16.37 28.23
CA ARG A 706 -24.23 15.95 29.32
C ARG A 706 -25.60 16.61 29.22
N THR A 707 -25.62 17.92 29.02
CA THR A 707 -26.86 18.69 28.88
C THR A 707 -27.70 18.19 27.72
N GLN A 708 -27.06 17.96 26.56
CA GLN A 708 -27.74 17.46 25.37
C GLN A 708 -28.29 16.04 25.56
N GLY A 709 -27.45 15.14 26.12
CA GLY A 709 -27.86 13.73 26.36
C GLY A 709 -29.02 13.64 27.36
N ILE A 710 -28.97 14.42 28.46
CA ILE A 710 -30.05 14.46 29.43
C ILE A 710 -31.33 15.03 28.83
N SER A 711 -31.25 16.11 28.04
CA SER A 711 -32.39 16.69 27.35
C SER A 711 -33.05 15.70 26.36
N GLU A 712 -32.28 14.89 25.68
CA GLU A 712 -32.82 13.83 24.81
C GLU A 712 -33.58 12.77 25.63
N ILE A 713 -33.03 12.34 26.76
CA ILE A 713 -33.70 11.38 27.65
C ILE A 713 -35.01 11.96 28.17
N GLU A 714 -35.02 13.25 28.63
CA GLU A 714 -36.20 13.94 29.12
C GLU A 714 -37.28 14.07 28.03
N ARG A 715 -36.88 14.24 26.78
CA ARG A 715 -37.80 14.22 25.64
C ARG A 715 -38.48 12.88 25.51
N ILE A 716 -37.72 11.78 25.59
CA ILE A 716 -38.26 10.40 25.52
C ILE A 716 -39.18 10.15 26.71
N GLU A 717 -38.79 10.55 27.93
CA GLU A 717 -39.59 10.44 29.14
C GLU A 717 -40.92 11.19 28.99
N GLY A 718 -40.90 12.42 28.46
CA GLY A 718 -42.09 13.22 28.21
C GLY A 718 -43.02 12.61 27.17
N PHE A 719 -42.52 11.89 26.18
CA PHE A 719 -43.33 11.12 25.24
C PHE A 719 -43.94 9.87 25.89
N ALA A 720 -43.19 9.15 26.73
CA ALA A 720 -43.68 7.96 27.42
C ALA A 720 -44.79 8.29 28.47
N ALA A 721 -44.75 9.47 29.09
CA ALA A 721 -45.73 9.96 30.07
C ALA A 721 -47.04 10.41 29.45
N ARG A 722 -47.15 10.55 28.10
CA ARG A 722 -48.40 10.92 27.45
C ARG A 722 -49.39 9.77 27.46
N PRO A 723 -50.67 9.95 27.92
CA PRO A 723 -51.62 8.87 27.83
C PRO A 723 -51.82 8.44 26.37
N ARG A 724 -51.72 7.14 26.11
CA ARG A 724 -52.05 6.57 24.81
C ARG A 724 -53.59 6.70 24.65
N HIS A 725 -54.01 7.68 23.87
CA HIS A 725 -55.42 7.81 23.45
C HIS A 725 -55.75 6.83 22.32
#